data_e42f3678c8d163c5d29d1a0584f87b4d
#
_entry.id   e42f3678c8d163c5d29d1a0584f87b4d
#
_cell.length_a   1.000
_cell.length_b   1.000
_cell.length_c   1.000
_cell.angle_alpha   90.00
_cell.angle_beta   90.00
_cell.angle_gamma   90.00
#
_symmetry.space_group_name_H-M   'P 1'
#
loop_
_entity.id
_entity.type
_entity.pdbx_description
1 polymer ?
#
loop_
_entity_poly.entity_id
_entity_poly.type
_entity_poly.pdbx_seq_one_letter_code
_entity_poly.pdbx_strand_id
1 'polypeptide(L)'
;MPALAVDAAAPVAHAFAASCDASPRFAAPLLGPAAAVVAATAAEKPEMAAWSADLSSALYNVDGWGAPYFFVNDDGDVAVRPHGAATLPGQEIDLAKVVARAAGARAGGGLGLALPLLVRFPDVLRHRVETLNAAFAYAVRSTGYAGRYQGVYPVKCNQDRYVVEDIVEFGAPFGFGLEAGSKPELLLTMSCLVARGSPDALLICNGYKDLEYVSLALIARTMGLNTVIVLEQEEELDIVVEASRRLNIRPVVGMRAKLRTKHAGHFGATSGEKGKFGLNAAQILSVVAKLKALAMLDCLQLLHFHIGSQIPTTALLADGVGEAAQIYCELARLGAAMRVIDVGGGLGIDYDGTHSAQTDMSVAYSLEEYAAAVVAAVGRVCDRKGVQHPVILHESRPALVSHHSVLIFEAFSATAPASNMMDPATAYLLDELTDDCRSDYRNLMASAVRGDFDTCGLYADQLKRRCAEQFKEGVLGLEHLAAVDGLCEIVARGMGAAEGPRRYHINLSVFTSLPDMWAIEQLFPIIPIQRLQERPAVDGVLSDLTCDSDGKVDQFIGGRSSLPLHELPTHGTRGYYLGMFLGGAYQEALGGLHNLFGGPSVVRVSQSDGPHCFAVTRAAPGPSCADVLRAMQHEPEVMFEVLKQRTTDDGATAAALARAFGSMPYLSFDAEEASAMSGAESSGMSSDSEGSAAGAAEDDDEEWEFMRGLTV
;
A
#
# COMPACT_ATOMS: atom_id res chain seq x y z
N MET A 1 -32.92 -21.95 34.43
CA MET A 1 -34.26 -21.35 34.42
C MET A 1 -34.36 -20.34 35.55
N PRO A 2 -34.90 -19.11 35.36
CA PRO A 2 -35.71 -18.62 34.25
C PRO A 2 -35.11 -17.46 33.42
N ALA A 3 -35.72 -17.26 32.26
CA ALA A 3 -35.45 -16.22 31.32
C ALA A 3 -36.01 -14.86 31.78
N LEU A 4 -35.33 -13.78 31.36
CA LEU A 4 -35.89 -12.43 31.37
C LEU A 4 -35.77 -11.85 29.96
N ALA A 5 -36.94 -11.47 29.45
CA ALA A 5 -37.15 -10.81 28.18
C ALA A 5 -36.63 -9.37 28.23
N VAL A 6 -36.08 -8.88 27.11
CA VAL A 6 -35.76 -7.47 26.92
C VAL A 6 -36.58 -6.97 25.73
N ASP A 7 -37.36 -5.93 26.04
CA ASP A 7 -38.23 -5.20 25.12
C ASP A 7 -37.47 -4.52 23.99
N ALA A 8 -38.07 -4.59 22.79
CA ALA A 8 -37.64 -3.89 21.60
C ALA A 8 -38.25 -2.46 21.58
N ALA A 9 -37.39 -1.46 21.48
CA ALA A 9 -37.81 -0.07 21.20
C ALA A 9 -37.63 0.21 19.70
N ALA A 10 -38.75 0.61 19.07
CA ALA A 10 -38.78 1.02 17.66
C ALA A 10 -38.27 2.46 17.47
N PRO A 11 -37.64 2.79 16.32
CA PRO A 11 -37.29 4.16 16.00
C PRO A 11 -38.48 4.90 15.34
N VAL A 12 -38.64 6.14 15.74
CA VAL A 12 -39.65 7.10 15.26
C VAL A 12 -39.26 7.61 13.87
N ALA A 13 -40.16 7.43 12.91
CA ALA A 13 -40.07 8.03 11.57
C ALA A 13 -40.62 9.45 11.58
N HIS A 14 -39.78 10.43 11.18
CA HIS A 14 -40.27 11.77 10.84
C HIS A 14 -40.61 11.82 9.34
N ALA A 15 -41.90 12.02 9.06
CA ALA A 15 -42.42 12.28 7.74
C ALA A 15 -42.14 13.72 7.33
N PHE A 16 -41.62 13.94 6.13
CA PHE A 16 -41.76 15.20 5.40
C PHE A 16 -42.57 14.92 4.14
N ALA A 17 -43.78 15.45 4.12
CA ALA A 17 -44.62 15.48 2.93
C ALA A 17 -44.24 16.71 2.10
N ALA A 18 -43.90 16.51 0.84
CA ALA A 18 -43.94 17.52 -0.18
C ALA A 18 -44.71 16.98 -1.38
N SER A 19 -45.83 17.59 -1.65
CA SER A 19 -46.73 17.35 -2.77
C SER A 19 -46.04 17.77 -4.08
N CYS A 20 -46.05 16.93 -5.09
CA CYS A 20 -45.93 17.33 -6.48
C CYS A 20 -46.91 16.53 -7.32
N ASP A 21 -47.95 17.22 -7.76
CA ASP A 21 -48.81 16.78 -8.85
C ASP A 21 -48.05 16.66 -10.14
N ALA A 22 -48.03 15.47 -10.73
CA ALA A 22 -47.74 15.27 -12.13
C ALA A 22 -48.41 13.99 -12.60
N SER A 23 -49.47 14.18 -13.36
CA SER A 23 -50.22 13.10 -14.02
C SER A 23 -49.39 12.36 -15.03
N PRO A 24 -49.48 11.02 -15.12
CA PRO A 24 -48.74 10.24 -16.10
C PRO A 24 -49.46 10.25 -17.47
N ARG A 25 -48.75 10.65 -18.51
CA ARG A 25 -49.13 10.33 -19.89
C ARG A 25 -48.23 9.18 -20.38
N PHE A 26 -48.66 7.96 -20.18
CA PHE A 26 -48.18 6.82 -20.91
C PHE A 26 -49.36 6.10 -21.58
N ALA A 27 -49.53 6.33 -22.86
CA ALA A 27 -50.35 5.54 -23.71
C ALA A 27 -49.68 5.44 -25.10
N ALA A 28 -48.89 4.40 -25.29
CA ALA A 28 -48.58 3.83 -26.62
C ALA A 28 -48.02 2.42 -26.45
N PRO A 29 -48.34 1.46 -27.34
CA PRO A 29 -47.97 0.06 -27.14
C PRO A 29 -46.47 -0.17 -27.38
N LEU A 30 -45.84 -0.93 -26.50
CA LEU A 30 -44.45 -1.30 -26.49
C LEU A 30 -44.12 -2.40 -27.53
N LEU A 31 -44.42 -2.18 -28.78
CA LEU A 31 -43.93 -3.00 -29.91
C LEU A 31 -43.76 -2.12 -31.14
N GLY A 32 -42.75 -1.25 -31.09
CA GLY A 32 -42.24 -0.51 -32.24
C GLY A 32 -40.72 -0.31 -32.02
N PRO A 33 -39.93 -0.13 -33.11
CA PRO A 33 -38.50 -0.21 -33.04
C PRO A 33 -37.92 0.75 -32.05
N ALA A 34 -36.92 0.30 -31.29
CA ALA A 34 -36.18 0.93 -30.20
C ALA A 34 -35.55 2.32 -30.51
N ALA A 35 -35.88 2.93 -31.62
CA ALA A 35 -35.36 4.23 -32.05
C ALA A 35 -36.17 5.45 -31.53
N ALA A 36 -37.31 5.24 -30.86
CA ALA A 36 -38.23 6.35 -30.49
C ALA A 36 -38.10 6.80 -28.98
N VAL A 37 -37.27 6.15 -28.16
CA VAL A 37 -37.15 6.52 -26.73
C VAL A 37 -35.99 7.49 -26.45
N VAL A 38 -35.18 7.84 -27.46
CA VAL A 38 -33.99 8.71 -27.30
C VAL A 38 -34.29 10.21 -27.56
N ALA A 39 -35.51 10.57 -27.95
CA ALA A 39 -35.85 11.95 -28.28
C ALA A 39 -36.85 12.60 -27.30
N ALA A 40 -36.51 12.66 -26.02
CA ALA A 40 -37.20 13.58 -25.13
C ALA A 40 -36.26 14.03 -24.00
N THR A 41 -36.11 15.37 -23.98
CA THR A 41 -35.47 16.20 -22.94
C THR A 41 -33.97 16.42 -23.07
N ALA A 42 -33.56 17.20 -24.08
CA ALA A 42 -32.48 18.15 -23.89
C ALA A 42 -33.02 19.30 -23.02
N ALA A 43 -33.18 19.10 -21.72
CA ALA A 43 -33.18 20.19 -20.78
C ALA A 43 -31.78 20.78 -20.79
N GLU A 44 -31.65 22.07 -21.03
CA GLU A 44 -30.38 22.80 -20.88
C GLU A 44 -29.84 22.49 -19.50
N LYS A 45 -28.72 21.72 -19.49
CA LYS A 45 -27.95 21.51 -18.28
C LYS A 45 -27.44 22.88 -17.86
N PRO A 46 -27.60 23.30 -16.58
CA PRO A 46 -26.97 24.52 -16.10
C PRO A 46 -25.48 24.42 -16.47
N GLU A 47 -24.94 25.52 -16.97
CA GLU A 47 -23.52 25.68 -17.30
C GLU A 47 -22.73 25.33 -16.02
N MET A 48 -22.27 24.09 -15.93
CA MET A 48 -21.49 23.65 -14.78
C MET A 48 -20.15 24.34 -14.89
N ALA A 49 -19.72 25.01 -13.82
CA ALA A 49 -18.37 25.56 -13.71
C ALA A 49 -17.35 24.56 -14.26
N ALA A 50 -16.38 25.07 -15.02
CA ALA A 50 -15.33 24.21 -15.57
C ALA A 50 -14.65 23.43 -14.45
N TRP A 51 -14.39 22.16 -14.67
CA TRP A 51 -13.68 21.33 -13.70
C TRP A 51 -12.25 21.86 -13.52
N SER A 52 -11.69 21.73 -12.30
CA SER A 52 -10.36 22.24 -11.98
C SER A 52 -9.53 21.23 -11.18
N ALA A 53 -8.24 21.46 -11.12
CA ALA A 53 -7.31 20.72 -10.27
C ALA A 53 -7.74 20.74 -8.79
N ASP A 54 -8.22 21.89 -8.29
CA ASP A 54 -8.72 22.02 -6.91
C ASP A 54 -9.94 21.13 -6.64
N LEU A 55 -10.86 21.02 -7.60
CA LEU A 55 -12.00 20.13 -7.47
C LEU A 55 -11.58 18.66 -7.44
N SER A 56 -10.56 18.28 -8.19
CA SER A 56 -9.97 16.94 -8.13
C SER A 56 -9.23 16.73 -6.81
N SER A 57 -8.45 17.70 -6.32
CA SER A 57 -7.81 17.63 -5.01
C SER A 57 -8.84 17.39 -3.90
N ALA A 58 -9.95 18.13 -3.92
CA ALA A 58 -11.06 17.95 -2.98
C ALA A 58 -11.77 16.60 -3.13
N LEU A 59 -12.00 16.14 -4.39
CA LEU A 59 -12.66 14.86 -4.67
C LEU A 59 -11.88 13.67 -4.09
N TYR A 60 -10.57 13.68 -4.24
CA TYR A 60 -9.67 12.61 -3.76
C TYR A 60 -9.10 12.89 -2.36
N ASN A 61 -9.47 14.02 -1.74
CA ASN A 61 -8.95 14.49 -0.45
C ASN A 61 -7.42 14.57 -0.39
N VAL A 62 -6.78 15.04 -1.48
CA VAL A 62 -5.31 15.09 -1.57
C VAL A 62 -4.73 16.04 -0.53
N ASP A 63 -5.37 17.19 -0.28
CA ASP A 63 -4.92 18.15 0.73
C ASP A 63 -5.00 17.59 2.16
N GLY A 64 -5.83 16.56 2.40
CA GLY A 64 -5.91 15.86 3.68
C GLY A 64 -4.75 14.87 3.86
N TRP A 65 -4.77 13.75 3.12
CA TRP A 65 -3.78 12.68 3.28
C TRP A 65 -2.40 13.01 2.67
N GLY A 66 -2.35 13.91 1.69
CA GLY A 66 -1.12 14.26 0.97
C GLY A 66 -0.24 15.27 1.71
N ALA A 67 -0.84 16.08 2.59
CA ALA A 67 -0.09 17.12 3.30
C ALA A 67 1.00 16.52 4.21
N PRO A 68 2.17 17.15 4.25
CA PRO A 68 2.61 18.36 3.55
C PRO A 68 3.34 18.08 2.24
N TYR A 69 3.33 16.84 1.72
CA TYR A 69 4.23 16.39 0.64
C TYR A 69 3.57 16.31 -0.73
N PHE A 70 2.32 15.87 -0.81
CA PHE A 70 1.63 15.61 -2.07
C PHE A 70 0.52 16.63 -2.32
N PHE A 71 0.39 17.09 -3.55
CA PHE A 71 -0.64 18.03 -3.97
C PHE A 71 -0.89 17.90 -5.47
N VAL A 72 -1.97 18.50 -5.94
CA VAL A 72 -2.27 18.61 -7.38
C VAL A 72 -1.78 19.98 -7.86
N ASN A 73 -0.94 20.00 -8.90
CA ASN A 73 -0.42 21.24 -9.49
C ASN A 73 -1.40 21.88 -10.49
N ASP A 74 -1.06 23.07 -10.98
CA ASP A 74 -1.90 23.81 -11.94
C ASP A 74 -2.03 23.10 -13.30
N ASP A 75 -1.08 22.21 -13.64
CA ASP A 75 -1.13 21.37 -14.86
C ASP A 75 -2.09 20.17 -14.70
N GLY A 76 -2.65 19.95 -13.50
CA GLY A 76 -3.52 18.82 -13.17
C GLY A 76 -2.77 17.51 -13.00
N ASP A 77 -1.50 17.59 -12.62
CA ASP A 77 -0.66 16.45 -12.28
C ASP A 77 -0.40 16.42 -10.77
N VAL A 78 -0.20 15.23 -10.21
CA VAL A 78 0.24 15.11 -8.82
C VAL A 78 1.72 15.45 -8.74
N ALA A 79 2.06 16.35 -7.81
CA ALA A 79 3.43 16.78 -7.56
C ALA A 79 3.82 16.57 -6.10
N VAL A 80 5.14 16.54 -5.87
CA VAL A 80 5.76 16.28 -4.56
C VAL A 80 6.50 17.52 -4.09
N ARG A 81 6.28 17.91 -2.83
CA ARG A 81 7.03 18.92 -2.08
C ARG A 81 8.11 18.23 -1.25
N PRO A 82 9.35 18.10 -1.71
CA PRO A 82 10.39 17.30 -1.04
C PRO A 82 10.74 17.80 0.37
N HIS A 83 10.53 19.09 0.64
CA HIS A 83 10.78 19.72 1.95
C HIS A 83 9.47 20.10 2.66
N GLY A 84 8.36 19.41 2.36
CA GLY A 84 7.05 19.73 2.91
C GLY A 84 6.65 21.18 2.65
N ALA A 85 6.09 21.84 3.64
CA ALA A 85 5.66 23.25 3.54
C ALA A 85 6.82 24.25 3.29
N ALA A 86 8.07 23.85 3.48
CA ALA A 86 9.25 24.68 3.22
C ALA A 86 9.74 24.58 1.76
N THR A 87 9.13 23.76 0.93
CA THR A 87 9.47 23.64 -0.50
C THR A 87 9.15 24.96 -1.21
N LEU A 88 10.13 25.52 -1.91
CA LEU A 88 9.94 26.76 -2.65
C LEU A 88 9.26 26.47 -4.01
N PRO A 89 8.52 27.44 -4.56
CA PRO A 89 8.04 27.35 -5.94
C PRO A 89 9.20 27.04 -6.90
N GLY A 90 9.01 26.07 -7.80
CA GLY A 90 10.05 25.60 -8.71
C GLY A 90 11.00 24.54 -8.14
N GLN A 91 10.76 24.06 -6.92
CA GLN A 91 11.43 22.87 -6.34
C GLN A 91 10.51 21.65 -6.29
N GLU A 92 9.28 21.82 -6.74
CA GLU A 92 8.26 20.78 -6.74
C GLU A 92 8.55 19.74 -7.83
N ILE A 93 8.33 18.47 -7.53
CA ILE A 93 8.64 17.35 -8.41
C ILE A 93 7.33 16.79 -8.98
N ASP A 94 7.12 16.93 -10.25
CA ASP A 94 5.96 16.47 -10.98
C ASP A 94 6.08 14.96 -11.29
N LEU A 95 5.10 14.16 -10.85
CA LEU A 95 5.13 12.70 -11.00
C LEU A 95 4.96 12.26 -12.46
N ALA A 96 4.18 12.96 -13.27
CA ALA A 96 4.03 12.62 -14.68
C ALA A 96 5.35 12.78 -15.43
N LYS A 97 6.12 13.84 -15.11
CA LYS A 97 7.47 14.05 -15.63
C LYS A 97 8.47 12.99 -15.14
N VAL A 98 8.35 12.55 -13.89
CA VAL A 98 9.15 11.43 -13.35
C VAL A 98 8.88 10.14 -14.13
N VAL A 99 7.60 9.80 -14.38
CA VAL A 99 7.23 8.62 -15.17
C VAL A 99 7.76 8.75 -16.60
N ALA A 100 7.58 9.90 -17.25
CA ALA A 100 8.09 10.14 -18.60
C ALA A 100 9.62 9.95 -18.67
N ARG A 101 10.37 10.38 -17.64
CA ARG A 101 11.83 10.17 -17.54
C ARG A 101 12.20 8.72 -17.27
N ALA A 102 11.48 8.03 -16.38
CA ALA A 102 11.79 6.68 -15.98
C ALA A 102 11.40 5.64 -17.04
N ALA A 103 10.16 5.69 -17.53
CA ALA A 103 9.61 4.72 -18.46
C ALA A 103 9.77 5.10 -19.95
N GLY A 104 10.09 6.37 -20.23
CA GLY A 104 10.30 6.84 -21.61
C GLY A 104 11.45 6.11 -22.32
N ALA A 105 11.34 6.00 -23.65
CA ALA A 105 12.33 5.32 -24.49
C ALA A 105 13.73 5.95 -24.34
N ARG A 106 14.77 5.11 -24.31
CA ARG A 106 16.17 5.56 -24.17
C ARG A 106 16.60 6.51 -25.29
N ALA A 107 16.14 6.29 -26.50
CA ALA A 107 16.40 7.15 -27.65
C ALA A 107 15.86 8.59 -27.45
N GLY A 108 14.79 8.76 -26.65
CA GLY A 108 14.23 10.06 -26.27
C GLY A 108 14.78 10.63 -24.97
N GLY A 109 15.83 10.03 -24.41
CA GLY A 109 16.43 10.45 -23.15
C GLY A 109 15.77 9.82 -21.91
N GLY A 110 14.80 8.93 -22.04
CA GLY A 110 14.24 8.11 -20.96
C GLY A 110 15.21 7.06 -20.46
N LEU A 111 14.81 6.33 -19.39
CA LEU A 111 15.61 5.25 -18.83
C LEU A 111 15.15 3.87 -19.33
N GLY A 112 14.00 3.78 -19.98
CA GLY A 112 13.44 2.54 -20.50
C GLY A 112 13.08 1.52 -19.44
N LEU A 113 12.65 1.98 -18.25
CA LEU A 113 12.19 1.09 -17.18
C LEU A 113 10.74 0.65 -17.42
N ALA A 114 10.47 -0.62 -17.18
CA ALA A 114 9.10 -1.13 -17.24
C ALA A 114 8.30 -0.76 -15.97
N LEU A 115 6.99 -0.63 -16.13
CA LEU A 115 6.03 -0.51 -15.03
C LEU A 115 5.70 -1.91 -14.45
N PRO A 116 5.28 -1.99 -13.18
CA PRO A 116 5.07 -0.90 -12.23
C PRO A 116 6.37 -0.24 -11.77
N LEU A 117 6.27 1.03 -11.31
CA LEU A 117 7.40 1.86 -10.93
C LEU A 117 7.26 2.32 -9.49
N LEU A 118 8.24 2.03 -8.64
CA LEU A 118 8.35 2.60 -7.30
C LEU A 118 9.28 3.81 -7.34
N VAL A 119 8.72 4.98 -7.08
CA VAL A 119 9.48 6.24 -7.00
C VAL A 119 9.78 6.53 -5.55
N ARG A 120 11.07 6.72 -5.19
CA ARG A 120 11.53 7.06 -3.84
C ARG A 120 12.07 8.47 -3.78
N PHE A 121 11.71 9.20 -2.74
CA PHE A 121 12.09 10.58 -2.47
C PHE A 121 12.94 10.67 -1.20
N PRO A 122 14.27 10.59 -1.29
CA PRO A 122 15.14 10.67 -0.12
C PRO A 122 15.04 12.02 0.60
N ASP A 123 14.71 13.11 -0.12
CA ASP A 123 14.54 14.42 0.49
C ASP A 123 13.30 14.46 1.42
N VAL A 124 12.21 13.77 1.04
CA VAL A 124 11.05 13.59 1.92
C VAL A 124 11.46 12.78 3.17
N LEU A 125 12.23 11.72 2.99
CA LEU A 125 12.70 10.90 4.12
C LEU A 125 13.59 11.71 5.08
N ARG A 126 14.52 12.52 4.54
CA ARG A 126 15.34 13.46 5.32
C ARG A 126 14.46 14.42 6.11
N HIS A 127 13.51 15.08 5.45
CA HIS A 127 12.60 16.02 6.08
C HIS A 127 11.77 15.35 7.20
N ARG A 128 11.33 14.10 7.01
CA ARG A 128 10.60 13.33 8.06
C ARG A 128 11.49 13.08 9.28
N VAL A 129 12.75 12.67 9.10
CA VAL A 129 13.71 12.48 10.19
C VAL A 129 13.93 13.79 10.95
N GLU A 130 14.16 14.89 10.24
CA GLU A 130 14.40 16.23 10.83
C GLU A 130 13.17 16.74 11.59
N THR A 131 11.97 16.63 11.00
CA THR A 131 10.72 17.10 11.60
C THR A 131 10.37 16.31 12.86
N LEU A 132 10.57 14.99 12.85
CA LEU A 132 10.34 14.15 14.04
C LEU A 132 11.28 14.57 15.20
N ASN A 133 12.56 14.76 14.91
CA ASN A 133 13.52 15.21 15.92
C ASN A 133 13.21 16.64 16.40
N ALA A 134 12.81 17.54 15.52
CA ALA A 134 12.42 18.91 15.88
C ALA A 134 11.21 18.96 16.82
N ALA A 135 10.17 18.14 16.54
CA ALA A 135 8.96 18.06 17.38
C ALA A 135 9.29 17.59 18.80
N PHE A 136 10.06 16.53 18.95
CA PHE A 136 10.49 16.05 20.27
C PHE A 136 11.45 17.02 20.97
N ALA A 137 12.38 17.63 20.24
CA ALA A 137 13.28 18.63 20.79
C ALA A 137 12.49 19.89 21.28
N TYR A 138 11.45 20.27 20.59
CA TYR A 138 10.55 21.34 21.03
C TYR A 138 9.79 20.92 22.29
N ALA A 139 9.21 19.71 22.33
CA ALA A 139 8.50 19.19 23.49
C ALA A 139 9.40 19.12 24.74
N VAL A 140 10.64 18.62 24.59
CA VAL A 140 11.65 18.58 25.66
C VAL A 140 11.93 19.98 26.22
N ARG A 141 12.17 20.96 25.34
CA ARG A 141 12.46 22.36 25.77
C ARG A 141 11.26 23.03 26.43
N SER A 142 10.07 22.89 25.81
CA SER A 142 8.86 23.59 26.27
C SER A 142 8.32 23.07 27.63
N THR A 143 8.57 21.81 27.93
CA THR A 143 8.16 21.20 29.22
C THR A 143 9.23 21.27 30.30
N GLY A 144 10.44 21.74 30.01
CA GLY A 144 11.57 21.71 30.94
C GLY A 144 12.05 20.29 31.25
N TYR A 145 11.84 19.34 30.37
CA TYR A 145 12.27 17.95 30.54
C TYR A 145 13.80 17.85 30.63
N ALA A 146 14.33 17.27 31.67
CA ALA A 146 15.77 17.23 31.96
C ALA A 146 16.51 16.09 31.19
N GLY A 147 15.78 15.21 30.49
CA GLY A 147 16.34 14.18 29.67
C GLY A 147 16.46 14.63 28.20
N ARG A 148 16.66 13.68 27.30
CA ARG A 148 16.72 13.92 25.84
C ARG A 148 15.83 12.94 25.07
N TYR A 149 15.57 13.25 23.82
CA TYR A 149 14.95 12.36 22.84
C TYR A 149 16.03 11.72 21.96
N GLN A 150 15.78 10.49 21.51
CA GLN A 150 16.57 9.78 20.54
C GLN A 150 15.65 8.89 19.69
N GLY A 151 15.69 9.01 18.37
CA GLY A 151 14.92 8.16 17.47
C GLY A 151 15.63 6.85 17.18
N VAL A 152 14.85 5.81 16.89
CA VAL A 152 15.33 4.51 16.40
C VAL A 152 14.43 4.05 15.27
N TYR A 153 15.02 3.51 14.21
CA TYR A 153 14.28 2.97 13.09
C TYR A 153 14.29 1.44 13.11
N PRO A 154 13.12 0.81 13.26
CA PRO A 154 12.96 -0.64 13.11
C PRO A 154 13.04 -1.03 11.64
N VAL A 155 14.11 -1.73 11.24
CA VAL A 155 14.38 -2.02 9.83
C VAL A 155 13.34 -2.93 9.19
N LYS A 156 12.60 -3.72 9.99
CA LYS A 156 11.49 -4.58 9.51
C LYS A 156 10.40 -3.81 8.75
N CYS A 157 10.34 -2.50 8.93
CA CYS A 157 9.35 -1.65 8.27
C CYS A 157 9.67 -1.46 6.78
N ASN A 158 10.95 -1.26 6.45
CA ASN A 158 11.49 -1.29 5.09
C ASN A 158 13.01 -1.55 5.19
N GLN A 159 13.44 -2.72 4.73
CA GLN A 159 14.83 -3.19 4.83
C GLN A 159 15.67 -2.84 3.61
N ASP A 160 15.10 -2.10 2.64
CA ASP A 160 15.87 -1.70 1.46
C ASP A 160 17.15 -0.97 1.87
N ARG A 161 18.24 -1.34 1.22
CA ARG A 161 19.58 -0.83 1.54
C ARG A 161 19.61 0.70 1.60
N TYR A 162 19.06 1.36 0.58
CA TYR A 162 19.14 2.81 0.46
C TYR A 162 18.23 3.54 1.45
N VAL A 163 17.10 2.94 1.81
CA VAL A 163 16.22 3.47 2.86
C VAL A 163 16.93 3.42 4.22
N VAL A 164 17.56 2.30 4.55
CA VAL A 164 18.27 2.17 5.85
C VAL A 164 19.50 3.05 5.89
N GLU A 165 20.32 3.08 4.82
CA GLU A 165 21.52 3.93 4.72
C GLU A 165 21.14 5.42 4.82
N ASP A 166 20.10 5.88 4.13
CA ASP A 166 19.59 7.25 4.18
C ASP A 166 19.14 7.64 5.60
N ILE A 167 18.38 6.78 6.27
CA ILE A 167 17.92 7.05 7.65
C ILE A 167 19.10 7.19 8.61
N VAL A 168 20.11 6.33 8.49
CA VAL A 168 21.32 6.42 9.32
C VAL A 168 22.10 7.69 9.04
N GLU A 169 22.29 8.04 7.76
CA GLU A 169 23.03 9.23 7.35
C GLU A 169 22.32 10.52 7.77
N PHE A 170 21.02 10.63 7.48
CA PHE A 170 20.21 11.82 7.84
C PHE A 170 19.98 11.93 9.35
N GLY A 171 19.92 10.79 10.03
CA GLY A 171 19.74 10.71 11.48
C GLY A 171 21.03 10.85 12.29
N ALA A 172 22.21 10.75 11.66
CA ALA A 172 23.50 10.82 12.36
C ALA A 172 23.68 12.08 13.25
N PRO A 173 23.28 13.31 12.79
CA PRO A 173 23.36 14.51 13.64
C PRO A 173 22.52 14.42 14.92
N PHE A 174 21.51 13.56 14.96
CA PHE A 174 20.58 13.38 16.08
C PHE A 174 20.89 12.12 16.91
N GLY A 175 21.95 11.36 16.55
CA GLY A 175 22.27 10.10 17.18
C GLY A 175 21.24 9.01 16.91
N PHE A 176 20.56 9.05 15.75
CA PHE A 176 19.48 8.13 15.38
C PHE A 176 20.02 6.69 15.29
N GLY A 177 19.31 5.75 15.91
CA GLY A 177 19.68 4.35 15.98
C GLY A 177 18.84 3.44 15.06
N LEU A 178 19.12 2.14 15.15
CA LEU A 178 18.38 1.10 14.43
C LEU A 178 17.85 0.03 15.39
N GLU A 179 16.74 -0.62 15.02
CA GLU A 179 16.20 -1.79 15.73
C GLU A 179 16.21 -2.99 14.79
N ALA A 180 16.63 -4.15 15.31
CA ALA A 180 16.68 -5.43 14.64
C ALA A 180 15.87 -6.48 15.40
N GLY A 181 15.09 -7.30 14.69
CA GLY A 181 14.27 -8.37 15.24
C GLY A 181 14.66 -9.78 14.74
N SER A 182 15.72 -9.91 13.92
CA SER A 182 16.22 -11.16 13.39
C SER A 182 17.74 -11.12 13.18
N LYS A 183 18.39 -12.30 12.99
CA LYS A 183 19.84 -12.36 12.73
C LYS A 183 20.27 -11.59 11.47
N PRO A 184 19.61 -11.74 10.31
CA PRO A 184 19.95 -10.94 9.13
C PRO A 184 19.78 -9.44 9.36
N GLU A 185 18.70 -9.01 10.02
CA GLU A 185 18.51 -7.60 10.38
C GLU A 185 19.59 -7.10 11.33
N LEU A 186 20.03 -7.93 12.28
CA LEU A 186 21.12 -7.57 13.18
C LEU A 186 22.45 -7.37 12.41
N LEU A 187 22.79 -8.25 11.50
CA LEU A 187 23.98 -8.12 10.66
C LEU A 187 23.92 -6.86 9.78
N LEU A 188 22.75 -6.60 9.16
CA LEU A 188 22.50 -5.41 8.36
C LEU A 188 22.69 -4.14 9.20
N THR A 189 22.04 -4.07 10.37
CA THR A 189 22.08 -2.89 11.25
C THR A 189 23.46 -2.64 11.82
N MET A 190 24.18 -3.69 12.22
CA MET A 190 25.59 -3.61 12.67
C MET A 190 26.47 -3.00 11.56
N SER A 191 26.37 -3.54 10.34
CA SER A 191 27.16 -3.06 9.20
C SER A 191 26.86 -1.60 8.89
N CYS A 192 25.59 -1.21 8.87
CA CYS A 192 25.18 0.14 8.53
C CYS A 192 25.60 1.17 9.59
N LEU A 193 25.42 0.85 10.88
CA LEU A 193 25.83 1.73 11.99
C LEU A 193 27.36 1.87 12.10
N VAL A 194 28.13 0.80 11.87
CA VAL A 194 29.60 0.88 11.84
C VAL A 194 30.09 1.77 10.70
N ALA A 195 29.46 1.66 9.53
CA ALA A 195 29.89 2.40 8.35
C ALA A 195 29.50 3.87 8.36
N ARG A 196 28.33 4.24 8.90
CA ARG A 196 27.70 5.56 8.71
C ARG A 196 27.06 6.12 9.98
N GLY A 197 26.89 5.32 11.04
CA GLY A 197 26.17 5.73 12.25
C GLY A 197 26.94 6.72 13.11
N SER A 198 26.19 7.48 13.92
CA SER A 198 26.75 8.27 15.01
C SER A 198 27.30 7.35 16.11
N PRO A 199 28.40 7.73 16.81
CA PRO A 199 28.88 6.99 17.98
C PRO A 199 27.84 6.84 19.10
N ASP A 200 26.88 7.76 19.18
CA ASP A 200 25.80 7.75 20.16
C ASP A 200 24.57 6.92 19.73
N ALA A 201 24.54 6.44 18.48
CA ALA A 201 23.44 5.65 17.95
C ALA A 201 23.22 4.36 18.75
N LEU A 202 21.97 4.06 19.08
CA LEU A 202 21.60 2.82 19.74
C LEU A 202 21.31 1.72 18.72
N LEU A 203 21.73 0.51 19.04
CA LEU A 203 21.32 -0.71 18.37
C LEU A 203 20.37 -1.48 19.30
N ILE A 204 19.09 -1.48 19.01
CA ILE A 204 18.07 -2.15 19.79
C ILE A 204 17.79 -3.53 19.23
N CYS A 205 17.94 -4.55 20.09
CA CYS A 205 17.74 -5.95 19.73
C CYS A 205 16.42 -6.45 20.33
N ASN A 206 15.37 -6.42 19.55
CA ASN A 206 14.03 -6.91 19.87
C ASN A 206 13.80 -8.33 19.31
N GLY A 207 12.56 -8.83 19.39
CA GLY A 207 12.14 -10.11 18.86
C GLY A 207 12.62 -11.31 19.68
N TYR A 208 12.29 -12.51 19.21
CA TYR A 208 12.74 -13.77 19.86
C TYR A 208 14.22 -14.00 19.61
N LYS A 209 14.96 -14.42 20.64
CA LYS A 209 16.43 -14.53 20.60
C LYS A 209 16.89 -15.92 20.99
N ASP A 210 17.77 -16.48 20.18
CA ASP A 210 18.56 -17.64 20.52
C ASP A 210 19.99 -17.24 20.95
N LEU A 211 20.80 -18.22 21.31
CA LEU A 211 22.17 -18.00 21.77
C LEU A 211 23.05 -17.33 20.72
N GLU A 212 22.85 -17.65 19.44
CA GLU A 212 23.62 -17.06 18.34
C GLU A 212 23.27 -15.58 18.15
N TYR A 213 21.98 -15.24 18.15
CA TYR A 213 21.53 -13.84 18.08
C TYR A 213 22.12 -13.00 19.23
N VAL A 214 22.00 -13.50 20.47
CA VAL A 214 22.54 -12.81 21.64
C VAL A 214 24.06 -12.69 21.56
N SER A 215 24.75 -13.71 21.06
CA SER A 215 26.21 -13.67 20.87
C SER A 215 26.60 -12.60 19.87
N LEU A 216 25.90 -12.47 18.74
CA LEU A 216 26.13 -11.41 17.75
C LEU A 216 25.88 -10.02 18.36
N ALA A 217 24.80 -9.84 19.12
CA ALA A 217 24.48 -8.59 19.80
C ALA A 217 25.57 -8.19 20.82
N LEU A 218 26.18 -9.15 21.52
CA LEU A 218 27.32 -8.91 22.41
C LEU A 218 28.62 -8.60 21.65
N ILE A 219 28.87 -9.28 20.53
CA ILE A 219 30.00 -8.99 19.65
C ILE A 219 29.90 -7.56 19.10
N ALA A 220 28.70 -7.10 18.73
CA ALA A 220 28.47 -5.71 18.29
C ALA A 220 28.99 -4.68 19.33
N ARG A 221 28.88 -4.97 20.62
CA ARG A 221 29.44 -4.10 21.69
C ARG A 221 30.96 -4.02 21.62
N THR A 222 31.65 -5.10 21.27
CA THR A 222 33.12 -5.07 21.11
C THR A 222 33.57 -4.25 19.91
N MET A 223 32.67 -4.05 18.94
CA MET A 223 32.87 -3.16 17.78
C MET A 223 32.56 -1.69 18.10
N GLY A 224 32.20 -1.37 19.35
CA GLY A 224 31.90 -0.02 19.79
C GLY A 224 30.42 0.40 19.58
N LEU A 225 29.52 -0.52 19.19
CA LEU A 225 28.11 -0.22 19.04
C LEU A 225 27.40 -0.21 20.40
N ASN A 226 26.49 0.75 20.60
CA ASN A 226 25.67 0.88 21.81
C ASN A 226 24.48 -0.10 21.75
N THR A 227 24.76 -1.39 21.86
CA THR A 227 23.77 -2.46 21.70
C THR A 227 23.02 -2.69 23.02
N VAL A 228 21.69 -2.74 22.95
CA VAL A 228 20.78 -3.09 24.06
C VAL A 228 19.98 -4.33 23.66
N ILE A 229 20.05 -5.39 24.48
CA ILE A 229 19.30 -6.63 24.29
C ILE A 229 18.00 -6.52 25.09
N VAL A 230 16.85 -6.40 24.42
CA VAL A 230 15.54 -6.25 25.07
C VAL A 230 14.92 -7.62 25.28
N LEU A 231 14.70 -7.99 26.54
CA LEU A 231 14.05 -9.24 26.90
C LEU A 231 12.56 -9.21 26.55
N GLU A 232 12.14 -10.09 25.68
CA GLU A 232 10.74 -10.29 25.29
C GLU A 232 10.09 -11.39 26.13
N GLN A 233 10.89 -12.29 26.70
CA GLN A 233 10.50 -13.40 27.56
C GLN A 233 11.50 -13.55 28.72
N GLU A 234 11.05 -14.13 29.84
CA GLU A 234 11.86 -14.30 31.05
C GLU A 234 13.08 -15.22 30.82
N GLU A 235 12.90 -16.27 30.03
CA GLU A 235 13.90 -17.28 29.74
C GLU A 235 15.08 -16.73 28.92
N GLU A 236 14.86 -15.66 28.15
CA GLU A 236 15.93 -15.02 27.37
C GLU A 236 17.06 -14.48 28.27
N LEU A 237 16.76 -14.16 29.56
CA LEU A 237 17.80 -13.74 30.49
C LEU A 237 18.86 -14.82 30.69
N ASP A 238 18.50 -16.10 30.73
CA ASP A 238 19.46 -17.20 30.87
C ASP A 238 20.39 -17.28 29.68
N ILE A 239 19.85 -17.09 28.47
CA ILE A 239 20.61 -17.05 27.23
C ILE A 239 21.60 -15.88 27.23
N VAL A 240 21.16 -14.69 27.69
CA VAL A 240 22.01 -13.49 27.80
C VAL A 240 23.15 -13.72 28.79
N VAL A 241 22.86 -14.31 29.95
CA VAL A 241 23.85 -14.61 30.99
C VAL A 241 24.87 -15.66 30.51
N GLU A 242 24.41 -16.69 29.81
CA GLU A 242 25.27 -17.73 29.23
C GLU A 242 26.20 -17.15 28.17
N ALA A 243 25.66 -16.41 27.19
CA ALA A 243 26.45 -15.76 26.16
C ALA A 243 27.46 -14.77 26.75
N SER A 244 27.05 -13.95 27.72
CA SER A 244 27.90 -13.00 28.43
C SER A 244 29.10 -13.68 29.10
N ARG A 245 28.88 -14.82 29.75
CA ARG A 245 29.94 -15.60 30.40
C ARG A 245 30.89 -16.25 29.39
N ARG A 246 30.33 -16.85 28.32
CA ARG A 246 31.12 -17.48 27.27
C ARG A 246 32.04 -16.50 26.55
N LEU A 247 31.54 -15.31 26.24
CA LEU A 247 32.27 -14.29 25.50
C LEU A 247 33.05 -13.34 26.40
N ASN A 248 32.82 -13.39 27.72
CA ASN A 248 33.37 -12.45 28.70
C ASN A 248 33.01 -10.98 28.36
N ILE A 249 31.79 -10.74 27.87
CA ILE A 249 31.29 -9.41 27.49
C ILE A 249 30.09 -9.06 28.38
N ARG A 250 30.15 -7.92 29.07
CA ARG A 250 29.05 -7.45 29.93
C ARG A 250 27.91 -6.87 29.06
N PRO A 251 26.67 -7.39 29.16
CA PRO A 251 25.55 -6.90 28.36
C PRO A 251 25.02 -5.56 28.85
N VAL A 252 24.30 -4.84 28.00
CA VAL A 252 23.26 -3.90 28.41
C VAL A 252 21.90 -4.54 28.07
N VAL A 253 21.03 -4.61 29.05
CA VAL A 253 19.74 -5.30 28.97
C VAL A 253 18.62 -4.29 29.06
N GLY A 254 17.65 -4.43 28.21
CA GLY A 254 16.31 -3.86 28.32
C GLY A 254 15.30 -4.94 28.68
N MET A 255 14.10 -4.55 29.08
CA MET A 255 12.98 -5.46 29.20
C MET A 255 11.72 -4.84 28.60
N ARG A 256 10.90 -5.67 27.96
CA ARG A 256 9.61 -5.24 27.45
C ARG A 256 8.52 -5.52 28.49
N ALA A 257 7.80 -4.47 28.89
CA ALA A 257 6.68 -4.60 29.80
C ALA A 257 5.36 -4.80 29.05
N LYS A 258 4.52 -5.72 29.52
CA LYS A 258 3.11 -5.80 29.15
C LYS A 258 2.33 -4.77 29.94
N LEU A 259 1.68 -3.84 29.25
CA LEU A 259 0.84 -2.83 29.89
C LEU A 259 -0.61 -3.31 29.99
N ARG A 260 -1.34 -2.73 30.94
CA ARG A 260 -2.80 -2.92 31.07
C ARG A 260 -3.58 -1.97 30.18
N THR A 261 -2.99 -0.81 29.86
CA THR A 261 -3.55 0.12 28.88
C THR A 261 -3.72 -0.57 27.54
N LYS A 262 -4.94 -0.49 26.96
CA LYS A 262 -5.34 -1.19 25.74
C LYS A 262 -5.78 -0.20 24.69
N HIS A 263 -5.37 -0.46 23.47
CA HIS A 263 -5.90 0.15 22.26
C HIS A 263 -7.13 -0.65 21.80
N ALA A 264 -8.25 0.01 21.56
CA ALA A 264 -9.51 -0.65 21.16
C ALA A 264 -9.65 -0.90 19.65
N GLY A 265 -8.82 -0.27 18.79
CA GLY A 265 -8.89 -0.39 17.33
C GLY A 265 -8.32 -1.71 16.78
N HIS A 266 -8.46 -1.89 15.48
CA HIS A 266 -7.99 -3.08 14.73
C HIS A 266 -6.53 -3.43 15.04
N PHE A 267 -5.64 -2.44 15.08
CA PHE A 267 -4.21 -2.61 15.35
C PHE A 267 -3.85 -2.82 16.83
N GLY A 268 -4.80 -2.70 17.76
CA GLY A 268 -4.57 -2.87 19.20
C GLY A 268 -4.72 -4.29 19.72
N ALA A 269 -5.38 -5.17 18.95
CA ALA A 269 -5.70 -6.53 19.38
C ALA A 269 -4.48 -7.41 19.69
N THR A 270 -3.31 -7.06 19.16
CA THR A 270 -2.03 -7.78 19.33
C THR A 270 -1.19 -7.29 20.48
N SER A 271 -1.64 -6.27 21.26
CA SER A 271 -0.94 -5.65 22.38
C SER A 271 -1.54 -6.03 23.74
N GLY A 272 -0.92 -5.58 24.84
CA GLY A 272 -1.38 -5.80 26.21
C GLY A 272 -1.11 -7.23 26.72
N GLU A 273 -1.89 -7.67 27.72
CA GLU A 273 -1.68 -8.95 28.43
C GLU A 273 -1.68 -10.19 27.53
N LYS A 274 -2.46 -10.16 26.43
CA LYS A 274 -2.56 -11.27 25.47
C LYS A 274 -1.46 -11.23 24.40
N GLY A 275 -0.62 -10.19 24.35
CA GLY A 275 0.48 -10.10 23.41
C GLY A 275 1.46 -11.27 23.59
N LYS A 276 2.03 -11.76 22.45
CA LYS A 276 2.99 -12.87 22.48
C LYS A 276 4.30 -12.50 23.18
N PHE A 277 4.63 -11.22 23.27
CA PHE A 277 5.87 -10.69 23.83
C PHE A 277 5.62 -9.76 25.01
N GLY A 278 6.66 -9.61 25.85
CA GLY A 278 6.68 -8.77 27.02
C GLY A 278 6.42 -9.51 28.33
N LEU A 279 6.85 -8.93 29.40
CA LEU A 279 6.84 -9.46 30.78
C LEU A 279 5.70 -8.82 31.58
N ASN A 280 4.96 -9.60 32.31
CA ASN A 280 4.04 -9.09 33.34
C ASN A 280 4.78 -8.70 34.61
N ALA A 281 4.10 -8.10 35.59
CA ALA A 281 4.72 -7.57 36.82
C ALA A 281 5.48 -8.67 37.62
N ALA A 282 4.94 -9.90 37.69
CA ALA A 282 5.61 -11.00 38.39
C ALA A 282 6.90 -11.43 37.67
N GLN A 283 6.88 -11.53 36.37
CA GLN A 283 8.05 -11.86 35.56
C GLN A 283 9.12 -10.74 35.61
N ILE A 284 8.71 -9.46 35.59
CA ILE A 284 9.62 -8.32 35.79
C ILE A 284 10.35 -8.45 37.12
N LEU A 285 9.62 -8.73 38.21
CA LEU A 285 10.22 -8.91 39.55
C LEU A 285 11.14 -10.12 39.61
N SER A 286 10.80 -11.23 38.95
CA SER A 286 11.65 -12.41 38.83
C SER A 286 12.96 -12.10 38.10
N VAL A 287 12.93 -11.40 36.98
CA VAL A 287 14.13 -10.94 36.23
C VAL A 287 15.00 -10.04 37.10
N VAL A 288 14.41 -9.07 37.82
CA VAL A 288 15.14 -8.17 38.75
C VAL A 288 15.81 -8.98 39.85
N ALA A 289 15.09 -9.91 40.49
CA ALA A 289 15.65 -10.76 41.56
C ALA A 289 16.82 -11.60 41.03
N LYS A 290 16.70 -12.19 39.83
CA LYS A 290 17.75 -12.98 39.20
C LYS A 290 18.98 -12.14 38.84
N LEU A 291 18.80 -10.95 38.23
CA LEU A 291 19.89 -10.02 37.97
C LEU A 291 20.60 -9.56 39.26
N LYS A 292 19.86 -9.35 40.34
CA LYS A 292 20.42 -9.05 41.69
C LYS A 292 21.29 -10.19 42.20
N ALA A 293 20.80 -11.42 42.13
CA ALA A 293 21.53 -12.61 42.58
C ALA A 293 22.82 -12.82 41.79
N LEU A 294 22.84 -12.43 40.50
CA LEU A 294 23.99 -12.52 39.63
C LEU A 294 24.95 -11.32 39.71
N ALA A 295 24.67 -10.32 40.54
CA ALA A 295 25.38 -9.02 40.60
C ALA A 295 25.44 -8.32 39.23
N MET A 296 24.33 -8.39 38.48
CA MET A 296 24.18 -7.84 37.14
C MET A 296 23.01 -6.84 37.02
N LEU A 297 22.47 -6.34 38.16
CA LEU A 297 21.31 -5.43 38.13
C LEU A 297 21.62 -4.09 37.44
N ASP A 298 22.87 -3.67 37.44
CA ASP A 298 23.38 -2.49 36.75
C ASP A 298 23.37 -2.65 35.20
N CYS A 299 23.28 -3.89 34.70
CA CYS A 299 23.09 -4.17 33.27
C CYS A 299 21.68 -3.79 32.77
N LEU A 300 20.67 -3.76 33.63
CA LEU A 300 19.31 -3.37 33.29
C LEU A 300 19.20 -1.86 33.21
N GLN A 301 19.07 -1.34 31.98
CA GLN A 301 19.14 0.10 31.69
C GLN A 301 17.98 0.64 30.85
N LEU A 302 17.18 -0.23 30.23
CA LEU A 302 16.10 0.18 29.32
C LEU A 302 14.79 -0.51 29.71
N LEU A 303 13.70 0.26 29.68
CA LEU A 303 12.34 -0.27 29.67
C LEU A 303 11.70 0.00 28.31
N HIS A 304 11.24 -1.04 27.64
CA HIS A 304 10.48 -0.99 26.39
C HIS A 304 9.02 -1.37 26.61
N PHE A 305 8.13 -0.78 25.84
CA PHE A 305 6.74 -1.21 25.71
C PHE A 305 6.18 -0.86 24.34
N HIS A 306 5.05 -1.48 24.00
CA HIS A 306 4.33 -1.18 22.77
C HIS A 306 2.83 -1.42 22.97
N ILE A 307 2.00 -0.39 22.76
CA ILE A 307 0.54 -0.44 22.98
C ILE A 307 -0.25 -0.67 21.69
N GLY A 308 0.41 -0.80 20.55
CA GLY A 308 -0.20 -1.03 19.24
C GLY A 308 0.32 -0.07 18.17
N SER A 309 -0.03 -0.36 16.92
CA SER A 309 0.21 0.54 15.78
C SER A 309 -0.97 1.51 15.66
N GLN A 310 -0.81 2.63 14.93
CA GLN A 310 -1.90 3.54 14.59
C GLN A 310 -2.70 3.99 15.85
N ILE A 311 -2.01 4.52 16.88
CA ILE A 311 -2.65 4.98 18.13
C ILE A 311 -3.57 6.16 17.79
N PRO A 312 -4.89 6.12 18.06
CA PRO A 312 -5.83 7.10 17.53
C PRO A 312 -5.81 8.46 18.24
N THR A 313 -5.39 8.50 19.53
CA THR A 313 -5.46 9.73 20.35
C THR A 313 -4.26 9.89 21.28
N THR A 314 -3.91 11.14 21.56
CA THR A 314 -2.87 11.49 22.55
C THR A 314 -3.26 11.14 23.98
N ALA A 315 -4.54 11.05 24.31
CA ALA A 315 -5.02 10.64 25.62
C ALA A 315 -4.68 9.19 25.93
N LEU A 316 -4.96 8.28 24.99
CA LEU A 316 -4.60 6.85 25.09
C LEU A 316 -3.07 6.68 25.16
N LEU A 317 -2.35 7.43 24.32
CA LEU A 317 -0.88 7.45 24.34
C LEU A 317 -0.35 7.86 25.72
N ALA A 318 -0.83 8.98 26.26
CA ALA A 318 -0.38 9.50 27.55
C ALA A 318 -0.68 8.54 28.71
N ASP A 319 -1.78 7.79 28.66
CA ASP A 319 -2.14 6.79 29.66
C ASP A 319 -1.12 5.62 29.61
N GLY A 320 -0.85 5.05 28.43
CA GLY A 320 0.12 3.96 28.29
C GLY A 320 1.55 4.38 28.63
N VAL A 321 1.99 5.57 28.18
CA VAL A 321 3.30 6.12 28.53
C VAL A 321 3.39 6.37 30.05
N GLY A 322 2.31 6.85 30.66
CA GLY A 322 2.25 7.08 32.11
C GLY A 322 2.37 5.77 32.91
N GLU A 323 1.69 4.69 32.49
CA GLU A 323 1.82 3.36 33.08
C GLU A 323 3.27 2.85 32.98
N ALA A 324 3.88 2.93 31.80
CA ALA A 324 5.26 2.51 31.60
C ALA A 324 6.26 3.33 32.43
N ALA A 325 6.07 4.65 32.51
CA ALA A 325 6.91 5.51 33.33
C ALA A 325 6.84 5.15 34.81
N GLN A 326 5.69 4.69 35.34
CA GLN A 326 5.58 4.15 36.70
C GLN A 326 6.44 2.88 36.86
N ILE A 327 6.39 1.95 35.90
CA ILE A 327 7.22 0.74 35.92
C ILE A 327 8.72 1.13 35.89
N TYR A 328 9.09 2.07 35.01
CA TYR A 328 10.46 2.59 34.93
C TYR A 328 10.95 3.12 36.30
N CYS A 329 10.15 3.96 36.98
CA CYS A 329 10.48 4.50 38.27
C CYS A 329 10.59 3.41 39.35
N GLU A 330 9.76 2.39 39.34
CA GLU A 330 9.85 1.27 40.28
C GLU A 330 11.11 0.42 40.03
N LEU A 331 11.52 0.20 38.77
CA LEU A 331 12.79 -0.46 38.47
C LEU A 331 13.99 0.31 38.98
N ALA A 332 14.00 1.64 38.85
CA ALA A 332 15.02 2.51 39.43
C ALA A 332 15.02 2.42 40.97
N ARG A 333 13.84 2.43 41.61
CA ARG A 333 13.71 2.25 43.05
C ARG A 333 14.24 0.88 43.54
N LEU A 334 14.08 -0.16 42.74
CA LEU A 334 14.61 -1.51 43.02
C LEU A 334 16.12 -1.61 42.86
N GLY A 335 16.78 -0.55 42.36
CA GLY A 335 18.22 -0.43 42.22
C GLY A 335 18.76 -0.74 40.83
N ALA A 336 17.91 -0.86 39.80
CA ALA A 336 18.37 -0.97 38.44
C ALA A 336 18.97 0.35 37.92
N ALA A 337 19.98 0.28 37.06
CA ALA A 337 20.64 1.46 36.50
C ALA A 337 19.89 2.03 35.30
N MET A 338 18.60 2.31 35.49
CA MET A 338 17.69 2.75 34.44
C MET A 338 18.14 4.07 33.81
N ARG A 339 18.16 4.12 32.47
CA ARG A 339 18.60 5.28 31.68
C ARG A 339 17.68 5.63 30.53
N VAL A 340 16.98 4.65 29.99
CA VAL A 340 16.21 4.78 28.74
C VAL A 340 14.78 4.26 28.96
N ILE A 341 13.80 5.02 28.52
CA ILE A 341 12.44 4.54 28.31
C ILE A 341 12.16 4.51 26.81
N ASP A 342 11.92 3.32 26.28
CA ASP A 342 11.56 3.11 24.88
C ASP A 342 10.03 3.00 24.79
N VAL A 343 9.42 4.02 24.21
CA VAL A 343 7.96 4.10 24.09
C VAL A 343 7.41 3.28 22.92
N GLY A 344 8.26 2.51 22.25
CA GLY A 344 7.90 1.71 21.10
C GLY A 344 7.49 2.56 19.90
N GLY A 345 6.67 1.98 19.06
CA GLY A 345 6.04 2.68 17.94
C GLY A 345 4.61 3.09 18.25
N GLY A 346 3.85 3.40 17.20
CA GLY A 346 2.42 3.70 17.32
C GLY A 346 2.05 5.11 16.89
N LEU A 347 3.03 5.98 16.62
CA LEU A 347 2.78 7.23 15.90
C LEU A 347 2.11 6.89 14.57
N GLY A 348 0.87 7.31 14.43
CA GLY A 348 0.03 6.94 13.29
C GLY A 348 0.19 7.85 12.09
N ILE A 349 -0.37 7.39 10.98
CA ILE A 349 -0.47 8.10 9.71
C ILE A 349 -1.94 8.38 9.43
N ASP A 350 -2.23 9.53 8.89
CA ASP A 350 -3.56 9.89 8.42
C ASP A 350 -3.69 9.45 6.94
N TYR A 351 -4.08 8.18 6.74
CA TYR A 351 -4.19 7.60 5.40
C TYR A 351 -5.42 8.11 4.62
N ASP A 352 -6.48 8.54 5.30
CA ASP A 352 -7.69 9.01 4.66
C ASP A 352 -7.86 10.55 4.69
N GLY A 353 -6.98 11.25 5.39
CA GLY A 353 -6.97 12.71 5.47
C GLY A 353 -8.12 13.30 6.29
N THR A 354 -8.73 12.52 7.19
CA THR A 354 -9.89 12.98 7.98
C THR A 354 -9.52 13.57 9.32
N HIS A 355 -8.27 13.38 9.78
CA HIS A 355 -7.80 13.77 11.12
C HIS A 355 -8.74 13.31 12.25
N SER A 356 -9.23 12.06 12.15
CA SER A 356 -10.26 11.50 13.02
C SER A 356 -9.75 10.32 13.83
N ALA A 357 -10.21 10.21 15.09
CA ALA A 357 -10.01 9.02 15.91
C ALA A 357 -11.10 7.94 15.71
N GLN A 358 -12.04 8.15 14.79
CA GLN A 358 -13.19 7.26 14.58
C GLN A 358 -12.95 6.23 13.47
N THR A 359 -11.87 6.34 12.74
CA THR A 359 -11.45 5.41 11.69
C THR A 359 -10.05 4.88 12.00
N ASP A 360 -9.82 3.60 11.74
CA ASP A 360 -8.49 2.98 11.86
C ASP A 360 -7.50 3.50 10.79
N MET A 361 -7.99 4.23 9.77
CA MET A 361 -7.19 4.82 8.70
C MET A 361 -6.70 6.24 9.02
N SER A 362 -6.99 6.80 10.22
CA SER A 362 -6.62 8.16 10.58
C SER A 362 -6.16 8.29 12.04
N VAL A 363 -5.68 9.48 12.41
CA VAL A 363 -5.31 9.85 13.77
C VAL A 363 -5.72 11.29 14.05
N ALA A 364 -6.17 11.57 15.29
CA ALA A 364 -6.71 12.86 15.70
C ALA A 364 -5.67 13.74 16.40
N TYR A 365 -4.44 13.77 15.91
CA TYR A 365 -3.36 14.59 16.50
C TYR A 365 -2.24 14.89 15.48
N SER A 366 -1.52 15.97 15.74
CA SER A 366 -0.30 16.32 15.02
C SER A 366 0.93 15.62 15.64
N LEU A 367 2.05 15.67 14.90
CA LEU A 367 3.34 15.15 15.38
C LEU A 367 3.81 15.87 16.65
N GLU A 368 3.59 17.19 16.74
CA GLU A 368 3.95 18.02 17.89
C GLU A 368 3.11 17.65 19.12
N GLU A 369 1.83 17.41 18.95
CA GLU A 369 0.94 16.95 20.03
C GLU A 369 1.31 15.57 20.52
N TYR A 370 1.69 14.65 19.62
CA TYR A 370 2.21 13.34 19.99
C TYR A 370 3.48 13.46 20.84
N ALA A 371 4.48 14.21 20.36
CA ALA A 371 5.74 14.41 21.06
C ALA A 371 5.53 15.07 22.44
N ALA A 372 4.67 16.09 22.51
CA ALA A 372 4.33 16.78 23.76
C ALA A 372 3.65 15.83 24.77
N ALA A 373 2.72 14.98 24.31
CA ALA A 373 2.04 14.02 25.17
C ALA A 373 3.01 12.99 25.77
N VAL A 374 3.93 12.45 24.98
CA VAL A 374 4.96 11.50 25.42
C VAL A 374 5.87 12.15 26.47
N VAL A 375 6.48 13.30 26.13
CA VAL A 375 7.45 13.97 27.00
C VAL A 375 6.81 14.40 28.32
N ALA A 376 5.60 14.98 28.26
CA ALA A 376 4.87 15.41 29.46
C ALA A 376 4.43 14.23 30.34
N ALA A 377 4.06 13.08 29.76
CA ALA A 377 3.66 11.92 30.54
C ALA A 377 4.85 11.31 31.31
N VAL A 378 6.00 11.14 30.66
CA VAL A 378 7.22 10.64 31.33
C VAL A 378 7.69 11.63 32.40
N GLY A 379 7.81 12.92 32.08
CA GLY A 379 8.29 13.95 33.00
C GLY A 379 7.47 14.00 34.26
N ARG A 380 6.14 14.10 34.14
CA ARG A 380 5.23 14.16 35.31
C ARG A 380 5.38 12.99 36.28
N VAL A 381 5.61 11.78 35.76
CA VAL A 381 5.77 10.60 36.61
C VAL A 381 7.13 10.61 37.27
N CYS A 382 8.20 10.91 36.54
CA CYS A 382 9.56 10.99 37.10
C CYS A 382 9.68 12.06 38.16
N ASP A 383 9.15 13.28 37.94
CA ASP A 383 9.13 14.38 38.91
C ASP A 383 8.42 13.97 40.19
N ARG A 384 7.22 13.39 40.06
CA ARG A 384 6.42 12.94 41.21
C ARG A 384 7.14 11.86 42.06
N LYS A 385 7.93 11.01 41.38
CA LYS A 385 8.69 9.92 42.03
C LYS A 385 10.10 10.33 42.46
N GLY A 386 10.58 11.50 42.09
CA GLY A 386 11.95 11.97 42.32
C GLY A 386 13.01 11.13 41.61
N VAL A 387 12.67 10.60 40.46
CA VAL A 387 13.56 9.79 39.59
C VAL A 387 14.10 10.67 38.48
N GLN A 388 15.38 10.51 38.13
CA GLN A 388 15.99 11.24 37.01
C GLN A 388 15.24 10.93 35.69
N HIS A 389 15.03 11.97 34.88
CA HIS A 389 14.39 11.84 33.58
C HIS A 389 15.25 10.98 32.64
N PRO A 390 14.68 9.90 32.05
CA PRO A 390 15.38 9.05 31.10
C PRO A 390 15.61 9.71 29.73
N VAL A 391 16.45 9.09 28.92
CA VAL A 391 16.37 9.29 27.45
C VAL A 391 15.06 8.67 26.98
N ILE A 392 14.24 9.44 26.26
CA ILE A 392 13.04 8.93 25.58
C ILE A 392 13.47 8.38 24.23
N LEU A 393 13.28 7.08 24.05
CA LEU A 393 13.47 6.40 22.79
C LEU A 393 12.12 6.18 22.11
N HIS A 394 12.06 6.31 20.79
CA HIS A 394 10.85 6.08 20.01
C HIS A 394 11.19 5.26 18.76
N GLU A 395 10.49 4.15 18.58
CA GLU A 395 10.61 3.30 17.40
C GLU A 395 9.73 3.79 16.27
N SER A 396 10.15 4.84 15.56
CA SER A 396 9.40 5.40 14.44
C SER A 396 9.42 4.42 13.26
N ARG A 397 8.23 4.03 12.81
CA ARG A 397 8.03 3.04 11.73
C ARG A 397 7.34 3.71 10.54
N PRO A 398 6.01 3.55 10.30
CA PRO A 398 5.32 4.21 9.18
C PRO A 398 5.52 5.72 9.18
N ALA A 399 5.57 6.36 10.35
CA ALA A 399 5.75 7.80 10.47
C ALA A 399 7.02 8.34 9.77
N LEU A 400 8.07 7.54 9.61
CA LEU A 400 9.25 7.93 8.85
C LEU A 400 9.13 7.62 7.37
N VAL A 401 8.66 6.41 7.03
CA VAL A 401 8.84 5.90 5.66
C VAL A 401 7.57 5.87 4.81
N SER A 402 6.36 6.06 5.37
CA SER A 402 5.14 5.99 4.56
C SER A 402 5.13 6.98 3.41
N HIS A 403 5.59 8.23 3.62
CA HIS A 403 5.51 9.31 2.64
C HIS A 403 6.65 9.32 1.61
N HIS A 404 7.75 8.55 1.83
CA HIS A 404 8.96 8.70 1.02
C HIS A 404 8.86 8.04 -0.35
N SER A 405 7.81 7.27 -0.63
CA SER A 405 7.66 6.58 -1.89
C SER A 405 6.23 6.59 -2.42
N VAL A 406 6.13 6.49 -3.74
CA VAL A 406 4.87 6.35 -4.48
C VAL A 406 5.02 5.18 -5.43
N LEU A 407 4.06 4.25 -5.42
CA LEU A 407 3.98 3.18 -6.40
C LEU A 407 3.09 3.63 -7.55
N ILE A 408 3.64 3.63 -8.77
CA ILE A 408 2.95 4.06 -9.99
C ILE A 408 2.74 2.86 -10.90
N PHE A 409 1.53 2.70 -11.38
CA PHE A 409 1.13 1.62 -12.29
C PHE A 409 0.14 2.11 -13.34
N GLU A 410 0.06 1.42 -14.46
CA GLU A 410 -0.81 1.79 -15.57
C GLU A 410 -2.13 1.03 -15.52
N ALA A 411 -3.25 1.74 -15.75
CA ALA A 411 -4.52 1.12 -16.08
C ALA A 411 -4.61 1.05 -17.63
N PHE A 412 -4.58 -0.17 -18.17
CA PHE A 412 -4.42 -0.41 -19.61
C PHE A 412 -5.71 -0.81 -20.32
N SER A 413 -6.74 -1.21 -19.58
CA SER A 413 -8.03 -1.60 -20.13
C SER A 413 -9.14 -1.32 -19.14
N ALA A 414 -10.30 -0.94 -19.61
CA ALA A 414 -11.50 -0.78 -18.80
C ALA A 414 -12.62 -1.60 -19.44
N THR A 415 -13.15 -2.54 -18.66
CA THR A 415 -14.30 -3.33 -19.07
C THR A 415 -15.54 -2.70 -18.45
N ALA A 416 -16.44 -2.20 -19.30
CA ALA A 416 -17.78 -1.83 -18.83
C ALA A 416 -18.43 -3.06 -18.18
N PRO A 417 -19.30 -2.90 -17.15
CA PRO A 417 -20.20 -3.98 -16.77
C PRO A 417 -20.80 -4.50 -18.06
N ALA A 418 -20.81 -5.81 -18.24
CA ALA A 418 -21.22 -6.41 -19.51
C ALA A 418 -22.53 -5.75 -19.93
N SER A 419 -22.45 -4.88 -20.93
CA SER A 419 -23.63 -4.28 -21.53
C SER A 419 -24.22 -5.39 -22.38
N ASN A 420 -24.96 -6.27 -21.73
CA ASN A 420 -25.80 -7.26 -22.40
C ASN A 420 -26.97 -6.52 -23.06
N MET A 421 -26.64 -5.59 -23.98
CA MET A 421 -27.68 -5.03 -24.83
C MET A 421 -28.29 -6.20 -25.61
N MET A 422 -29.52 -6.51 -25.29
CA MET A 422 -30.26 -7.51 -26.03
C MET A 422 -30.25 -7.12 -27.52
N ASP A 423 -29.64 -7.97 -28.36
CA ASP A 423 -29.77 -7.81 -29.81
C ASP A 423 -31.27 -7.86 -30.13
N PRO A 424 -31.85 -6.83 -30.75
CA PRO A 424 -33.25 -6.89 -31.17
C PRO A 424 -33.58 -8.13 -32.01
N ALA A 425 -32.60 -8.69 -32.70
CA ALA A 425 -32.73 -9.94 -33.46
C ALA A 425 -32.97 -11.16 -32.55
N THR A 426 -32.61 -11.09 -31.26
CA THR A 426 -32.79 -12.20 -30.29
C THR A 426 -34.04 -12.04 -29.40
N ALA A 427 -34.83 -10.99 -29.62
CA ALA A 427 -36.03 -10.72 -28.78
C ALA A 427 -37.07 -11.87 -28.86
N TYR A 428 -37.12 -12.63 -29.93
CA TYR A 428 -38.00 -13.79 -30.10
C TYR A 428 -37.72 -14.90 -29.06
N LEU A 429 -36.48 -15.00 -28.58
CA LEU A 429 -36.11 -16.00 -27.55
C LEU A 429 -36.85 -15.82 -26.24
N LEU A 430 -37.31 -14.60 -25.95
CA LEU A 430 -38.17 -14.33 -24.78
C LEU A 430 -39.57 -14.93 -24.91
N ASP A 431 -40.03 -15.16 -26.15
CA ASP A 431 -41.30 -15.83 -26.45
C ASP A 431 -41.14 -17.38 -26.39
N GLU A 432 -39.91 -17.89 -26.49
CA GLU A 432 -39.59 -19.31 -26.42
C GLU A 432 -39.34 -19.78 -24.98
N LEU A 433 -39.31 -18.86 -24.00
CA LEU A 433 -39.18 -19.19 -22.59
C LEU A 433 -40.29 -20.16 -22.15
N THR A 434 -39.97 -21.04 -21.19
CA THR A 434 -40.96 -21.92 -20.55
C THR A 434 -42.06 -21.13 -19.87
N ASP A 435 -43.18 -21.75 -19.60
CA ASP A 435 -44.35 -21.06 -19.02
C ASP A 435 -44.02 -20.40 -17.67
N ASP A 436 -43.18 -21.02 -16.86
CA ASP A 436 -42.73 -20.47 -15.57
C ASP A 436 -41.85 -19.22 -15.75
N CYS A 437 -40.83 -19.28 -16.61
CA CYS A 437 -39.99 -18.14 -16.96
C CYS A 437 -40.78 -17.04 -17.63
N ARG A 438 -41.74 -17.41 -18.48
CA ARG A 438 -42.62 -16.45 -19.16
C ARG A 438 -43.55 -15.73 -18.18
N SER A 439 -43.95 -16.40 -17.10
CA SER A 439 -44.74 -15.76 -16.02
C SER A 439 -43.89 -14.68 -15.30
N ASP A 440 -42.63 -15.00 -14.92
CA ASP A 440 -41.72 -14.02 -14.30
C ASP A 440 -41.37 -12.88 -15.24
N TYR A 441 -41.16 -13.15 -16.52
CA TYR A 441 -40.97 -12.15 -17.56
C TYR A 441 -42.15 -11.17 -17.66
N ARG A 442 -43.40 -11.68 -17.68
CA ARG A 442 -44.60 -10.84 -17.72
C ARG A 442 -44.73 -9.99 -16.47
N ASN A 443 -44.42 -10.52 -15.29
CA ASN A 443 -44.44 -9.80 -14.03
C ASN A 443 -43.37 -8.68 -14.02
N LEU A 444 -42.16 -8.97 -14.51
CA LEU A 444 -41.11 -7.96 -14.67
C LEU A 444 -41.57 -6.82 -15.58
N MET A 445 -42.09 -7.14 -16.77
CA MET A 445 -42.56 -6.13 -17.70
C MET A 445 -43.75 -5.31 -17.17
N ALA A 446 -44.69 -5.96 -16.46
CA ALA A 446 -45.81 -5.27 -15.83
C ALA A 446 -45.36 -4.33 -14.70
N SER A 447 -44.36 -4.68 -13.93
CA SER A 447 -43.74 -3.83 -12.91
C SER A 447 -42.97 -2.66 -13.52
N ALA A 448 -42.21 -2.91 -14.59
CA ALA A 448 -41.51 -1.86 -15.34
C ALA A 448 -42.47 -0.80 -15.90
N VAL A 449 -43.58 -1.22 -16.48
CA VAL A 449 -44.63 -0.30 -16.98
C VAL A 449 -45.25 0.54 -15.86
N ARG A 450 -45.36 -0.01 -14.65
CA ARG A 450 -45.88 0.73 -13.47
C ARG A 450 -44.85 1.65 -12.82
N GLY A 451 -43.55 1.52 -13.18
CA GLY A 451 -42.49 2.27 -12.54
C GLY A 451 -42.17 1.80 -11.11
N ASP A 452 -42.44 0.54 -10.78
CA ASP A 452 -42.23 -0.03 -9.45
C ASP A 452 -40.83 -0.66 -9.38
N PHE A 453 -39.83 0.10 -8.92
CA PHE A 453 -38.43 -0.26 -8.89
C PHE A 453 -38.12 -1.52 -8.06
N ASP A 454 -38.65 -1.57 -6.83
CA ASP A 454 -38.37 -2.64 -5.89
C ASP A 454 -38.88 -3.99 -6.43
N THR A 455 -40.13 -3.97 -6.97
CA THR A 455 -40.73 -5.15 -7.56
C THR A 455 -40.05 -5.57 -8.87
N CYS A 456 -39.54 -4.63 -9.66
CA CYS A 456 -38.77 -4.93 -10.86
C CYS A 456 -37.46 -5.67 -10.54
N GLY A 457 -36.68 -5.20 -9.56
CA GLY A 457 -35.47 -5.88 -9.11
C GLY A 457 -35.75 -7.32 -8.69
N LEU A 458 -36.80 -7.51 -7.89
CA LEU A 458 -37.21 -8.84 -7.43
C LEU A 458 -37.56 -9.79 -8.58
N TYR A 459 -38.36 -9.32 -9.56
CA TYR A 459 -38.72 -10.18 -10.71
C TYR A 459 -37.59 -10.41 -11.67
N ALA A 460 -36.68 -9.45 -11.85
CA ALA A 460 -35.48 -9.62 -12.66
C ALA A 460 -34.59 -10.73 -12.05
N ASP A 461 -34.33 -10.67 -10.75
CA ASP A 461 -33.54 -11.69 -10.04
C ASP A 461 -34.21 -13.08 -10.08
N GLN A 462 -35.54 -13.11 -9.94
CA GLN A 462 -36.31 -14.34 -10.01
C GLN A 462 -36.26 -14.96 -11.41
N LEU A 463 -36.45 -14.15 -12.45
CA LEU A 463 -36.37 -14.58 -13.85
C LEU A 463 -34.96 -15.13 -14.16
N LYS A 464 -33.91 -14.37 -13.87
CA LYS A 464 -32.51 -14.81 -14.06
C LYS A 464 -32.22 -16.14 -13.38
N ARG A 465 -32.62 -16.28 -12.12
CA ARG A 465 -32.39 -17.50 -11.34
C ARG A 465 -33.10 -18.70 -11.95
N ARG A 466 -34.38 -18.56 -12.30
CA ARG A 466 -35.19 -19.62 -12.91
C ARG A 466 -34.64 -20.04 -14.28
N CYS A 467 -34.29 -19.07 -15.12
CA CYS A 467 -33.69 -19.37 -16.41
C CYS A 467 -32.34 -20.07 -16.27
N ALA A 468 -31.51 -19.69 -15.28
CA ALA A 468 -30.26 -20.37 -15.00
C ALA A 468 -30.46 -21.81 -14.50
N GLU A 469 -31.50 -22.08 -13.72
CA GLU A 469 -31.86 -23.45 -13.29
C GLU A 469 -32.28 -24.30 -14.50
N GLN A 470 -33.13 -23.77 -15.37
CA GLN A 470 -33.59 -24.49 -16.57
C GLN A 470 -32.48 -24.66 -17.62
N PHE A 471 -31.55 -23.75 -17.68
CA PHE A 471 -30.33 -23.92 -18.49
C PHE A 471 -29.49 -25.10 -17.98
N LYS A 472 -29.29 -25.20 -16.66
CA LYS A 472 -28.58 -26.34 -16.05
C LYS A 472 -29.26 -27.69 -16.30
N GLU A 473 -30.60 -27.69 -16.44
CA GLU A 473 -31.40 -28.85 -16.78
C GLU A 473 -31.41 -29.15 -18.29
N GLY A 474 -30.78 -28.31 -19.10
CA GLY A 474 -30.73 -28.45 -20.56
C GLY A 474 -32.03 -28.10 -21.29
N VAL A 475 -32.94 -27.41 -20.62
CA VAL A 475 -34.25 -26.96 -21.20
C VAL A 475 -34.08 -25.67 -22.01
N LEU A 476 -33.26 -24.75 -21.52
CA LEU A 476 -32.93 -23.49 -22.19
C LEU A 476 -31.51 -23.53 -22.75
N GLY A 477 -31.25 -22.84 -23.88
CA GLY A 477 -29.93 -22.62 -24.43
C GLY A 477 -29.25 -21.39 -23.87
N LEU A 478 -27.95 -21.20 -24.17
CA LEU A 478 -27.16 -20.07 -23.73
C LEU A 478 -27.69 -18.73 -24.27
N GLU A 479 -28.25 -18.76 -25.50
CA GLU A 479 -28.89 -17.62 -26.13
C GLU A 479 -30.11 -17.10 -25.36
N HIS A 480 -30.88 -17.97 -24.73
CA HIS A 480 -32.00 -17.57 -23.86
C HIS A 480 -31.49 -16.83 -22.62
N LEU A 481 -30.40 -17.31 -21.99
CA LEU A 481 -29.79 -16.59 -20.85
C LEU A 481 -29.33 -15.20 -21.25
N ALA A 482 -28.64 -15.10 -22.39
CA ALA A 482 -28.16 -13.81 -22.90
C ALA A 482 -29.32 -12.83 -23.19
N ALA A 483 -30.43 -13.31 -23.77
CA ALA A 483 -31.60 -12.49 -24.01
C ALA A 483 -32.27 -12.02 -22.72
N VAL A 484 -32.36 -12.87 -21.70
CA VAL A 484 -32.92 -12.54 -20.38
C VAL A 484 -32.02 -11.54 -19.64
N ASP A 485 -30.69 -11.75 -19.67
CA ASP A 485 -29.74 -10.83 -19.05
C ASP A 485 -29.82 -9.44 -19.69
N GLY A 486 -29.83 -9.39 -21.03
CA GLY A 486 -29.97 -8.14 -21.78
C GLY A 486 -31.29 -7.42 -21.51
N LEU A 487 -32.41 -8.14 -21.42
CA LEU A 487 -33.69 -7.57 -21.04
C LEU A 487 -33.67 -6.96 -19.63
N CYS A 488 -33.17 -7.70 -18.66
CA CYS A 488 -33.10 -7.23 -17.28
C CYS A 488 -32.25 -5.97 -17.16
N GLU A 489 -31.17 -5.88 -17.92
CA GLU A 489 -30.33 -4.70 -17.97
C GLU A 489 -31.04 -3.50 -18.62
N ILE A 490 -31.74 -3.70 -19.73
CA ILE A 490 -32.54 -2.64 -20.36
C ILE A 490 -33.61 -2.11 -19.38
N VAL A 491 -34.29 -3.00 -18.67
CA VAL A 491 -35.29 -2.61 -17.67
C VAL A 491 -34.63 -1.82 -16.54
N ALA A 492 -33.51 -2.28 -15.99
CA ALA A 492 -32.81 -1.60 -14.93
C ALA A 492 -32.37 -0.18 -15.34
N ARG A 493 -31.78 -0.03 -16.55
CA ARG A 493 -31.41 1.29 -17.09
C ARG A 493 -32.61 2.19 -17.34
N GLY A 494 -33.68 1.64 -17.89
CA GLY A 494 -34.93 2.39 -18.12
C GLY A 494 -35.55 2.91 -16.84
N MET A 495 -35.27 2.28 -15.70
CA MET A 495 -35.68 2.67 -14.36
C MET A 495 -34.66 3.55 -13.63
N GLY A 496 -33.60 3.98 -14.29
CA GLY A 496 -32.60 4.89 -13.71
C GLY A 496 -31.58 4.21 -12.79
N ALA A 497 -31.44 2.88 -12.87
CA ALA A 497 -30.34 2.22 -12.17
C ALA A 497 -29.01 2.78 -12.69
N ALA A 498 -28.16 3.23 -11.79
CA ALA A 498 -26.81 3.66 -12.13
C ALA A 498 -26.03 2.50 -12.76
N GLU A 499 -25.22 2.78 -13.77
CA GLU A 499 -24.25 1.79 -14.26
C GLU A 499 -23.37 1.40 -13.07
N GLY A 500 -23.17 0.08 -12.87
CA GLY A 500 -22.23 -0.39 -11.86
C GLY A 500 -20.80 0.07 -12.19
N PRO A 501 -19.88 0.01 -11.22
CA PRO A 501 -18.51 0.45 -11.45
C PRO A 501 -17.86 -0.37 -12.57
N ARG A 502 -17.10 0.31 -13.42
CA ARG A 502 -16.30 -0.34 -14.47
C ARG A 502 -15.08 -1.01 -13.86
N ARG A 503 -14.65 -2.11 -14.43
CA ARG A 503 -13.43 -2.79 -14.02
C ARG A 503 -12.25 -2.27 -14.84
N TYR A 504 -11.31 -1.61 -14.16
CA TYR A 504 -10.04 -1.17 -14.75
C TYR A 504 -8.97 -2.22 -14.47
N HIS A 505 -8.41 -2.76 -15.55
CA HIS A 505 -7.29 -3.70 -15.44
C HIS A 505 -5.99 -2.93 -15.30
N ILE A 506 -5.23 -3.24 -14.25
CA ILE A 506 -4.00 -2.55 -13.88
C ILE A 506 -2.79 -3.46 -14.03
N ASN A 507 -1.69 -2.89 -14.56
CA ASN A 507 -0.40 -3.58 -14.71
C ASN A 507 0.31 -3.66 -13.34
N LEU A 508 -0.19 -4.49 -12.46
CA LEU A 508 0.25 -4.65 -11.08
C LEU A 508 -0.11 -6.05 -10.57
N SER A 509 0.58 -6.53 -9.55
CA SER A 509 0.14 -7.59 -8.64
C SER A 509 -0.12 -6.99 -7.26
N VAL A 510 -1.35 -7.06 -6.75
CA VAL A 510 -1.68 -6.58 -5.41
C VAL A 510 -1.02 -7.43 -4.33
N PHE A 511 -0.81 -8.72 -4.58
CA PHE A 511 -0.16 -9.64 -3.63
C PHE A 511 1.32 -9.31 -3.43
N THR A 512 1.99 -8.83 -4.48
CA THR A 512 3.39 -8.40 -4.43
C THR A 512 3.53 -6.99 -3.87
N SER A 513 2.65 -6.06 -4.28
CA SER A 513 2.87 -4.63 -4.08
C SER A 513 2.00 -3.99 -3.00
N LEU A 514 0.90 -4.64 -2.58
CA LEU A 514 -0.09 -4.13 -1.62
C LEU A 514 -0.48 -5.20 -0.58
N PRO A 515 0.48 -5.92 0.03
CA PRO A 515 0.17 -7.05 0.91
C PRO A 515 -0.71 -6.69 2.10
N ASP A 516 -0.55 -5.52 2.72
CA ASP A 516 -1.36 -5.13 3.87
C ASP A 516 -2.83 -4.88 3.50
N MET A 517 -3.11 -4.53 2.24
CA MET A 517 -4.47 -4.28 1.80
C MET A 517 -5.31 -5.56 1.83
N TRP A 518 -4.81 -6.65 1.25
CA TRP A 518 -5.54 -7.92 1.23
C TRP A 518 -5.40 -8.72 2.53
N ALA A 519 -4.29 -8.57 3.26
CA ALA A 519 -4.02 -9.36 4.46
C ALA A 519 -4.67 -8.79 5.72
N ILE A 520 -4.74 -7.46 5.85
CA ILE A 520 -5.22 -6.77 7.06
C ILE A 520 -6.16 -5.60 6.76
N GLU A 521 -6.70 -5.52 5.55
CA GLU A 521 -7.66 -4.48 5.14
C GLU A 521 -7.14 -3.03 5.30
N GLN A 522 -5.80 -2.84 5.23
CA GLN A 522 -5.20 -1.51 5.24
C GLN A 522 -5.46 -0.81 3.92
N LEU A 523 -6.16 0.31 3.96
CA LEU A 523 -6.42 1.12 2.77
C LEU A 523 -5.32 2.17 2.57
N PHE A 524 -5.01 2.43 1.30
CA PHE A 524 -4.06 3.45 0.88
C PHE A 524 -4.72 4.43 -0.09
N PRO A 525 -4.29 5.71 -0.13
CA PRO A 525 -4.72 6.63 -1.17
C PRO A 525 -4.29 6.11 -2.55
N ILE A 526 -5.24 5.91 -3.45
CA ILE A 526 -5.00 5.57 -4.86
C ILE A 526 -5.74 6.60 -5.70
N ILE A 527 -5.02 7.30 -6.58
CA ILE A 527 -5.60 8.33 -7.46
C ILE A 527 -4.89 8.35 -8.82
N PRO A 528 -5.50 8.89 -9.88
CA PRO A 528 -4.78 9.26 -11.10
C PRO A 528 -3.68 10.28 -10.77
N ILE A 529 -2.48 10.11 -11.36
CA ILE A 529 -1.39 11.09 -11.15
C ILE A 529 -1.39 12.21 -12.18
N GLN A 530 -2.30 12.18 -13.14
CA GLN A 530 -2.41 13.15 -14.24
C GLN A 530 -3.88 13.31 -14.67
N ARG A 531 -4.17 14.30 -15.53
CA ARG A 531 -5.51 14.63 -16.02
C ARG A 531 -6.47 15.11 -14.93
N LEU A 532 -5.98 15.60 -13.83
CA LEU A 532 -6.81 16.08 -12.72
C LEU A 532 -7.48 17.45 -12.99
N GLN A 533 -7.22 18.07 -14.14
CA GLN A 533 -8.01 19.20 -14.68
C GLN A 533 -9.29 18.71 -15.37
N GLU A 534 -9.40 17.42 -15.66
CA GLU A 534 -10.58 16.81 -16.28
C GLU A 534 -11.49 16.23 -15.21
N ARG A 535 -12.79 16.30 -15.44
CA ARG A 535 -13.75 15.66 -14.53
C ARG A 535 -13.71 14.15 -14.70
N PRO A 536 -13.44 13.37 -13.65
CA PRO A 536 -13.60 11.93 -13.72
C PRO A 536 -15.08 11.59 -13.95
N ALA A 537 -15.34 10.79 -15.00
CA ALA A 537 -16.69 10.51 -15.49
C ALA A 537 -17.15 9.09 -15.18
N VAL A 538 -16.28 8.23 -14.62
CA VAL A 538 -16.52 6.81 -14.46
C VAL A 538 -16.20 6.40 -13.03
N ASP A 539 -17.09 5.65 -12.41
CA ASP A 539 -16.77 4.92 -11.18
C ASP A 539 -16.08 3.61 -11.54
N GLY A 540 -14.90 3.35 -10.98
CA GLY A 540 -14.08 2.19 -11.29
C GLY A 540 -13.69 1.35 -10.08
N VAL A 541 -13.52 0.05 -10.29
CA VAL A 541 -12.79 -0.87 -9.42
C VAL A 541 -11.55 -1.36 -10.15
N LEU A 542 -10.49 -1.69 -9.42
CA LEU A 542 -9.23 -2.10 -10.04
C LEU A 542 -9.08 -3.62 -9.96
N SER A 543 -8.60 -4.24 -11.04
CA SER A 543 -8.27 -5.67 -11.08
C SER A 543 -6.83 -5.84 -11.55
N ASP A 544 -6.04 -6.60 -10.84
CA ASP A 544 -4.64 -6.83 -11.14
C ASP A 544 -4.43 -7.88 -12.26
N LEU A 545 -3.18 -8.26 -12.52
CA LEU A 545 -2.81 -9.23 -13.54
C LEU A 545 -2.88 -10.68 -13.08
N THR A 546 -3.06 -10.92 -11.79
CA THR A 546 -3.06 -12.29 -11.26
C THR A 546 -4.31 -13.05 -11.71
N CYS A 547 -4.22 -14.37 -11.77
CA CYS A 547 -5.38 -15.20 -12.14
C CYS A 547 -6.36 -15.40 -10.97
N ASP A 548 -6.07 -14.85 -9.80
CA ASP A 548 -6.89 -14.99 -8.62
C ASP A 548 -7.98 -13.93 -8.52
N SER A 549 -9.18 -14.34 -8.13
CA SER A 549 -10.34 -13.45 -7.98
C SER A 549 -10.16 -12.38 -6.91
N ASP A 550 -9.23 -12.58 -5.95
CA ASP A 550 -8.88 -11.64 -4.89
C ASP A 550 -7.88 -10.57 -5.36
N GLY A 551 -7.34 -10.71 -6.58
CA GLY A 551 -6.44 -9.73 -7.21
C GLY A 551 -7.17 -8.46 -7.64
N LYS A 552 -7.73 -7.72 -6.66
CA LYS A 552 -8.55 -6.52 -6.92
C LYS A 552 -8.44 -5.48 -5.81
N VAL A 553 -8.77 -4.23 -6.16
CA VAL A 553 -9.02 -3.14 -5.23
C VAL A 553 -10.44 -2.63 -5.47
N ASP A 554 -11.35 -2.93 -4.55
CA ASP A 554 -12.76 -2.54 -4.59
C ASP A 554 -13.22 -1.84 -3.30
N GLN A 555 -12.25 -1.49 -2.44
CA GLN A 555 -12.44 -0.63 -1.27
C GLN A 555 -11.38 0.47 -1.28
N PHE A 556 -11.80 1.70 -1.03
CA PHE A 556 -10.95 2.88 -1.10
C PHE A 556 -11.12 3.73 0.16
N ILE A 557 -10.14 4.62 0.42
CA ILE A 557 -10.21 5.57 1.53
C ILE A 557 -11.52 6.36 1.49
N GLY A 558 -12.00 6.78 2.66
CA GLY A 558 -13.29 7.49 2.79
C GLY A 558 -14.51 6.58 2.67
N GLY A 559 -14.35 5.25 2.83
CA GLY A 559 -15.46 4.27 2.80
C GLY A 559 -16.09 4.07 1.43
N ARG A 560 -15.36 4.35 0.35
CA ARG A 560 -15.84 4.21 -1.03
C ARG A 560 -15.64 2.79 -1.54
N SER A 561 -16.65 2.27 -2.26
CA SER A 561 -16.59 0.99 -2.98
C SER A 561 -16.20 1.13 -4.46
N SER A 562 -15.93 2.35 -4.91
CA SER A 562 -15.44 2.67 -6.25
C SER A 562 -14.56 3.92 -6.21
N LEU A 563 -13.69 4.03 -7.19
CA LEU A 563 -12.80 5.17 -7.40
C LEU A 563 -13.31 5.98 -8.60
N PRO A 564 -13.52 7.30 -8.49
CA PRO A 564 -13.77 8.14 -9.65
C PRO A 564 -12.57 8.13 -10.59
N LEU A 565 -12.78 7.78 -11.85
CA LEU A 565 -11.72 7.63 -12.87
C LEU A 565 -12.12 8.32 -14.17
N HIS A 566 -11.13 8.58 -15.01
CA HIS A 566 -11.35 9.09 -16.36
C HIS A 566 -11.57 7.94 -17.33
N GLU A 567 -12.33 8.19 -18.38
CA GLU A 567 -12.41 7.27 -19.50
C GLU A 567 -11.01 7.00 -20.06
N LEU A 568 -10.71 5.71 -20.31
CA LEU A 568 -9.47 5.39 -21.01
C LEU A 568 -9.54 5.88 -22.44
N PRO A 569 -8.43 6.35 -23.00
CA PRO A 569 -8.38 6.70 -24.42
C PRO A 569 -8.78 5.50 -25.27
N THR A 570 -9.48 5.78 -26.40
CA THR A 570 -9.88 4.74 -27.36
C THR A 570 -8.66 3.97 -27.86
N HIS A 571 -8.83 2.68 -28.07
CA HIS A 571 -7.84 1.65 -28.45
C HIS A 571 -6.48 2.18 -28.96
N GLY A 572 -5.41 1.83 -28.23
CA GLY A 572 -4.03 2.10 -28.62
C GLY A 572 -3.38 3.32 -27.97
N THR A 573 -4.11 4.16 -27.23
CA THR A 573 -3.51 5.27 -26.47
C THR A 573 -3.25 4.80 -25.05
N ARG A 574 -2.01 4.94 -24.63
CA ARG A 574 -1.48 4.54 -23.32
C ARG A 574 -1.26 5.71 -22.43
N GLY A 575 -0.84 5.40 -21.21
CA GLY A 575 -0.36 6.40 -20.30
C GLY A 575 -1.42 6.90 -19.33
N TYR A 576 -2.38 6.04 -18.93
CA TYR A 576 -3.25 6.37 -17.80
C TYR A 576 -2.66 5.77 -16.53
N TYR A 577 -1.96 6.61 -15.80
CA TYR A 577 -1.20 6.20 -14.61
C TYR A 577 -1.97 6.50 -13.33
N LEU A 578 -1.98 5.51 -12.45
CA LEU A 578 -2.46 5.62 -11.07
C LEU A 578 -1.27 5.58 -10.13
N GLY A 579 -1.33 6.37 -9.07
CA GLY A 579 -0.38 6.34 -7.97
C GLY A 579 -1.01 5.81 -6.70
N MET A 580 -0.32 4.91 -6.00
CA MET A 580 -0.61 4.53 -4.63
C MET A 580 0.38 5.24 -3.72
N PHE A 581 -0.15 5.98 -2.74
CA PHE A 581 0.58 6.84 -1.84
C PHE A 581 0.62 6.27 -0.42
N LEU A 582 1.54 6.77 0.40
CA LEU A 582 1.73 6.40 1.81
C LEU A 582 2.11 4.92 2.04
N GLY A 583 2.50 4.20 0.98
CA GLY A 583 2.85 2.78 0.99
C GLY A 583 4.31 2.47 1.29
N GLY A 584 5.14 3.45 1.72
CA GLY A 584 6.58 3.23 1.96
C GLY A 584 6.92 2.33 3.16
N ALA A 585 5.92 1.96 3.97
CA ALA A 585 6.05 1.10 5.13
C ALA A 585 5.45 -0.29 4.83
N TYR A 586 6.19 -1.35 5.13
CA TYR A 586 5.80 -2.77 5.07
C TYR A 586 5.52 -3.36 3.70
N GLN A 587 5.05 -2.60 2.71
CA GLN A 587 4.59 -3.18 1.44
C GLN A 587 5.71 -3.93 0.70
N GLU A 588 6.91 -3.36 0.64
CA GLU A 588 8.06 -4.04 0.04
C GLU A 588 8.59 -5.21 0.89
N ALA A 589 8.51 -5.11 2.22
CA ALA A 589 9.02 -6.12 3.13
C ALA A 589 8.11 -7.36 3.24
N LEU A 590 6.82 -7.22 3.01
CA LEU A 590 5.79 -8.27 3.15
C LEU A 590 5.30 -8.82 1.81
N GLY A 591 5.56 -8.15 0.69
CA GLY A 591 5.15 -8.59 -0.64
C GLY A 591 5.73 -9.95 -1.01
N GLY A 592 4.90 -10.82 -1.58
CA GLY A 592 5.28 -12.15 -2.01
C GLY A 592 5.53 -12.25 -3.52
N LEU A 593 5.81 -13.46 -4.02
CA LEU A 593 6.02 -13.77 -5.43
C LEU A 593 4.82 -14.54 -6.03
N HIS A 594 3.61 -14.20 -5.59
CA HIS A 594 2.40 -14.85 -6.07
C HIS A 594 2.27 -14.75 -7.59
N ASN A 595 1.90 -15.84 -8.27
CA ASN A 595 1.94 -15.99 -9.73
C ASN A 595 3.29 -15.63 -10.37
N LEU A 596 4.37 -15.65 -9.59
CA LEU A 596 5.74 -15.29 -10.00
C LEU A 596 5.87 -13.83 -10.47
N PHE A 597 5.00 -12.94 -10.02
CA PHE A 597 5.22 -11.51 -10.17
C PHE A 597 6.29 -11.05 -9.16
N GLY A 598 7.30 -10.34 -9.68
CA GLY A 598 8.37 -9.75 -8.88
C GLY A 598 8.03 -8.33 -8.43
N GLY A 599 8.96 -7.68 -7.73
CA GLY A 599 8.84 -6.29 -7.33
C GLY A 599 8.83 -5.32 -8.53
N PRO A 600 8.48 -4.03 -8.30
CA PRO A 600 8.48 -3.00 -9.32
C PRO A 600 9.90 -2.59 -9.74
N SER A 601 10.02 -1.89 -10.88
CA SER A 601 11.20 -1.07 -11.15
C SER A 601 11.31 0.04 -10.10
N VAL A 602 12.52 0.44 -9.72
CA VAL A 602 12.75 1.44 -8.67
C VAL A 602 13.54 2.61 -9.20
N VAL A 603 13.05 3.83 -8.96
CA VAL A 603 13.82 5.06 -9.20
C VAL A 603 13.92 5.87 -7.91
N ARG A 604 15.10 6.41 -7.67
CA ARG A 604 15.36 7.34 -6.58
C ARG A 604 15.49 8.75 -7.16
N VAL A 605 14.63 9.65 -6.73
CA VAL A 605 14.46 10.98 -7.29
C VAL A 605 14.69 12.00 -6.18
N SER A 606 15.62 12.92 -6.41
CA SER A 606 15.92 14.04 -5.52
C SER A 606 15.67 15.37 -6.21
N GLN A 607 15.31 16.38 -5.42
CA GLN A 607 15.22 17.76 -5.91
C GLN A 607 16.54 18.23 -6.50
N SER A 608 16.46 18.97 -7.59
CA SER A 608 17.64 19.56 -8.21
C SER A 608 17.27 20.87 -8.91
N ASP A 609 18.28 21.71 -9.18
CA ASP A 609 18.12 22.98 -9.88
C ASP A 609 18.04 22.82 -11.43
N GLY A 610 17.91 21.59 -11.91
CA GLY A 610 17.77 21.28 -13.33
C GLY A 610 16.38 21.66 -13.89
N PRO A 611 16.20 21.56 -15.22
CA PRO A 611 14.99 22.06 -15.92
C PRO A 611 13.69 21.32 -15.52
N HIS A 612 13.78 20.16 -14.89
CA HIS A 612 12.64 19.40 -14.40
C HIS A 612 12.48 19.46 -12.87
N CYS A 613 13.28 20.27 -12.19
CA CYS A 613 13.32 20.40 -10.72
C CYS A 613 13.74 19.11 -9.98
N PHE A 614 14.10 18.05 -10.69
CA PHE A 614 14.57 16.81 -10.10
C PHE A 614 15.71 16.16 -10.90
N ALA A 615 16.45 15.30 -10.21
CA ALA A 615 17.43 14.38 -10.79
C ALA A 615 17.10 12.93 -10.37
N VAL A 616 17.23 12.01 -11.32
CA VAL A 616 17.22 10.58 -10.99
C VAL A 616 18.61 10.20 -10.50
N THR A 617 18.75 9.98 -9.20
CA THR A 617 20.03 9.66 -8.56
C THR A 617 20.36 8.18 -8.62
N ARG A 618 19.33 7.34 -8.84
CA ARG A 618 19.45 5.90 -9.05
C ARG A 618 18.23 5.37 -9.77
N ALA A 619 18.47 4.35 -10.61
CA ALA A 619 17.43 3.58 -11.27
C ALA A 619 17.83 2.09 -11.25
N ALA A 620 16.86 1.23 -11.03
CA ALA A 620 17.02 -0.21 -11.09
C ALA A 620 15.77 -0.83 -11.73
N PRO A 621 15.89 -1.69 -12.74
CA PRO A 621 14.76 -2.45 -13.25
C PRO A 621 14.24 -3.38 -12.15
N GLY A 622 12.96 -3.73 -12.22
CA GLY A 622 12.42 -4.82 -11.42
C GLY A 622 13.01 -6.17 -11.84
N PRO A 623 12.86 -7.21 -11.01
CA PRO A 623 13.40 -8.54 -11.31
C PRO A 623 12.80 -9.09 -12.62
N SER A 624 13.66 -9.68 -13.44
CA SER A 624 13.26 -10.39 -14.65
C SER A 624 12.54 -11.70 -14.32
N CYS A 625 11.87 -12.31 -15.31
CA CYS A 625 11.30 -13.65 -15.17
C CYS A 625 12.38 -14.66 -14.72
N ALA A 626 13.60 -14.56 -15.25
CA ALA A 626 14.72 -15.41 -14.82
C ALA A 626 15.08 -15.18 -13.34
N ASP A 627 15.11 -13.93 -12.87
CA ASP A 627 15.42 -13.64 -11.46
C ASP A 627 14.39 -14.19 -10.51
N VAL A 628 13.10 -14.04 -10.85
CA VAL A 628 12.00 -14.60 -10.05
C VAL A 628 12.05 -16.12 -10.01
N LEU A 629 12.33 -16.76 -11.15
CA LEU A 629 12.51 -18.22 -11.24
C LEU A 629 13.69 -18.70 -10.38
N ARG A 630 14.82 -17.99 -10.39
CA ARG A 630 15.97 -18.30 -9.50
C ARG A 630 15.62 -18.16 -8.02
N ALA A 631 14.85 -17.14 -7.65
CA ALA A 631 14.39 -16.98 -6.27
C ALA A 631 13.56 -18.19 -5.80
N MET A 632 12.87 -18.87 -6.73
CA MET A 632 12.12 -20.11 -6.51
C MET A 632 12.94 -21.37 -6.78
N GLN A 633 14.28 -21.27 -6.83
CA GLN A 633 15.23 -22.37 -7.01
C GLN A 633 15.15 -23.10 -8.36
N HIS A 634 14.57 -22.47 -9.38
CA HIS A 634 14.70 -22.93 -10.75
C HIS A 634 16.04 -22.48 -11.37
N GLU A 635 16.44 -23.13 -12.45
CA GLU A 635 17.63 -22.81 -13.22
C GLU A 635 17.23 -22.28 -14.60
N PRO A 636 17.03 -20.95 -14.77
CA PRO A 636 16.50 -20.36 -16.02
C PRO A 636 17.34 -20.70 -17.25
N GLU A 637 18.66 -20.80 -17.11
CA GLU A 637 19.58 -21.16 -18.20
C GLU A 637 19.31 -22.59 -18.71
N VAL A 638 19.12 -23.54 -17.80
CA VAL A 638 18.76 -24.92 -18.13
C VAL A 638 17.35 -24.97 -18.75
N MET A 639 16.41 -24.23 -18.17
CA MET A 639 15.04 -24.13 -18.71
C MET A 639 15.06 -23.57 -20.14
N PHE A 640 15.82 -22.52 -20.40
CA PHE A 640 15.96 -21.94 -21.73
C PHE A 640 16.51 -22.94 -22.74
N GLU A 641 17.59 -23.67 -22.42
CA GLU A 641 18.15 -24.67 -23.31
C GLU A 641 17.16 -25.82 -23.61
N VAL A 642 16.41 -26.27 -22.60
CA VAL A 642 15.37 -27.29 -22.78
C VAL A 642 14.26 -26.80 -23.74
N LEU A 643 13.82 -25.55 -23.59
CA LEU A 643 12.80 -24.96 -24.46
C LEU A 643 13.35 -24.74 -25.89
N LYS A 644 14.58 -24.23 -26.02
CA LYS A 644 15.26 -24.01 -27.30
C LYS A 644 15.39 -25.27 -28.12
N GLN A 645 15.63 -26.44 -27.50
CA GLN A 645 15.67 -27.72 -28.20
C GLN A 645 14.35 -28.13 -28.90
N ARG A 646 13.24 -27.47 -28.53
CA ARG A 646 11.91 -27.70 -29.12
C ARG A 646 11.53 -26.64 -30.16
N THR A 647 12.33 -25.58 -30.29
CA THR A 647 12.09 -24.58 -31.34
C THR A 647 12.50 -25.18 -32.70
N THR A 648 11.73 -24.90 -33.75
CA THR A 648 12.14 -25.07 -35.11
C THR A 648 13.29 -24.12 -35.45
N ASP A 649 14.14 -24.43 -36.39
CA ASP A 649 15.42 -23.73 -36.72
C ASP A 649 15.32 -22.23 -37.09
N ASP A 650 14.21 -21.54 -36.76
CA ASP A 650 14.13 -20.09 -36.90
C ASP A 650 14.69 -19.40 -35.61
N GLY A 651 15.73 -18.64 -35.74
CA GLY A 651 16.32 -17.87 -34.63
C GLY A 651 15.30 -16.92 -33.95
N ALA A 652 14.18 -16.61 -34.59
CA ALA A 652 13.15 -15.71 -34.07
C ALA A 652 12.45 -16.25 -32.78
N THR A 653 12.12 -17.56 -32.75
CA THR A 653 11.49 -18.18 -31.58
C THR A 653 12.48 -18.24 -30.40
N ALA A 654 13.77 -18.57 -30.68
CA ALA A 654 14.81 -18.58 -29.64
C ALA A 654 15.03 -17.16 -29.05
N ALA A 655 15.07 -16.14 -29.92
CA ALA A 655 15.19 -14.75 -29.49
C ALA A 655 13.98 -14.29 -28.67
N ALA A 656 12.75 -14.69 -29.05
CA ALA A 656 11.54 -14.39 -28.26
C ALA A 656 11.59 -15.04 -26.87
N LEU A 657 12.06 -16.30 -26.78
CA LEU A 657 12.26 -16.97 -25.48
C LEU A 657 13.31 -16.24 -24.64
N ALA A 658 14.44 -15.85 -25.21
CA ALA A 658 15.48 -15.11 -24.50
C ALA A 658 14.95 -13.78 -23.94
N ARG A 659 14.21 -13.01 -24.76
CA ARG A 659 13.55 -11.77 -24.29
C ARG A 659 12.56 -12.05 -23.16
N ALA A 660 11.75 -13.11 -23.24
CA ALA A 660 10.78 -13.46 -22.20
C ALA A 660 11.46 -13.79 -20.85
N PHE A 661 12.61 -14.47 -20.86
CA PHE A 661 13.38 -14.70 -19.64
C PHE A 661 14.00 -13.41 -19.08
N GLY A 662 14.43 -12.49 -19.96
CA GLY A 662 15.10 -11.24 -19.58
C GLY A 662 14.15 -10.10 -19.21
N SER A 663 12.85 -10.18 -19.56
CA SER A 663 11.87 -9.14 -19.25
C SER A 663 11.25 -9.31 -17.87
N MET A 664 10.71 -8.22 -17.31
CA MET A 664 9.87 -8.26 -16.10
C MET A 664 8.60 -9.07 -16.35
N PRO A 665 8.04 -9.74 -15.31
CA PRO A 665 6.82 -10.56 -15.45
C PRO A 665 5.52 -9.74 -15.60
N TYR A 666 5.62 -8.44 -15.83
CA TYR A 666 4.52 -7.52 -16.06
C TYR A 666 4.29 -7.29 -17.56
N LEU A 667 3.15 -6.71 -17.92
CA LEU A 667 2.87 -6.42 -19.33
C LEU A 667 3.87 -5.37 -19.85
N SER A 668 4.58 -5.73 -20.89
CA SER A 668 5.35 -4.80 -21.70
C SER A 668 4.51 -4.42 -22.92
N PHE A 669 4.62 -3.16 -23.28
CA PHE A 669 3.74 -2.65 -24.31
C PHE A 669 4.51 -1.86 -25.40
N ASP A 670 5.72 -2.16 -25.69
CA ASP A 670 6.47 -1.47 -26.75
C ASP A 670 5.84 -1.65 -28.11
N ALA A 671 5.53 -0.55 -28.77
CA ALA A 671 4.84 -0.53 -30.07
C ALA A 671 5.61 -1.24 -31.18
N GLU A 672 6.92 -1.42 -31.04
CA GLU A 672 7.76 -2.17 -31.97
C GLU A 672 7.56 -3.70 -31.84
N GLU A 673 7.29 -4.22 -30.63
CA GLU A 673 7.01 -5.65 -30.42
C GLU A 673 5.63 -6.06 -30.94
N ALA A 674 4.61 -5.21 -30.82
CA ALA A 674 3.28 -5.48 -31.37
C ALA A 674 3.29 -5.55 -32.90
N SER A 675 4.17 -4.78 -33.55
CA SER A 675 4.34 -4.82 -35.02
C SER A 675 5.08 -6.07 -35.49
N ALA A 676 6.01 -6.59 -34.71
CA ALA A 676 6.73 -7.82 -35.06
C ALA A 676 5.86 -9.08 -34.94
N MET A 677 4.86 -9.10 -34.04
CA MET A 677 3.91 -10.20 -33.91
C MET A 677 2.75 -10.15 -34.91
N SER A 678 2.41 -8.96 -35.44
CA SER A 678 1.36 -8.79 -36.48
C SER A 678 1.87 -8.93 -37.91
N GLY A 679 3.17 -9.11 -38.12
CA GLY A 679 3.82 -9.17 -39.42
C GLY A 679 3.66 -10.48 -40.19
N ALA A 680 2.74 -11.37 -39.80
CA ALA A 680 2.53 -12.67 -40.47
C ALA A 680 1.38 -12.71 -41.47
N GLU A 681 0.70 -11.61 -41.82
CA GLU A 681 -0.32 -11.60 -42.88
C GLU A 681 -0.31 -10.30 -43.68
N SER A 682 0.53 -10.20 -44.72
CA SER A 682 0.24 -9.56 -45.99
C SER A 682 1.41 -9.76 -46.97
N SER A 683 1.46 -10.93 -47.60
CA SER A 683 2.21 -11.10 -48.86
C SER A 683 1.35 -10.64 -50.02
N GLY A 684 1.73 -9.55 -50.65
CA GLY A 684 1.04 -9.05 -51.85
C GLY A 684 1.86 -8.02 -52.62
N MET A 685 2.71 -8.54 -53.54
CA MET A 685 3.21 -7.95 -54.81
C MET A 685 3.92 -6.59 -54.84
N SER A 686 5.09 -6.69 -55.28
CA SER A 686 5.84 -6.17 -56.47
C SER A 686 7.01 -5.24 -56.19
N SER A 687 8.06 -5.69 -56.70
CA SER A 687 9.04 -5.36 -57.75
C SER A 687 10.29 -4.60 -57.31
N ASP A 688 11.39 -5.33 -57.54
CA ASP A 688 12.72 -4.91 -58.06
C ASP A 688 13.40 -3.62 -57.54
N SER A 689 14.50 -3.83 -56.82
CA SER A 689 15.80 -3.31 -57.28
C SER A 689 16.96 -3.88 -56.44
N GLU A 690 17.96 -4.35 -57.17
CA GLU A 690 19.23 -4.92 -56.68
C GLU A 690 20.05 -3.94 -55.88
N GLY A 691 20.82 -4.46 -54.92
CA GLY A 691 21.93 -3.67 -54.30
C GLY A 691 22.57 -4.28 -53.08
N SER A 692 23.54 -5.14 -53.32
CA SER A 692 24.77 -5.32 -52.53
C SER A 692 24.69 -5.78 -51.04
N ALA A 693 25.11 -7.02 -50.87
CA ALA A 693 25.51 -7.63 -49.58
C ALA A 693 26.80 -7.03 -49.04
N ALA A 694 26.87 -6.84 -47.74
CA ALA A 694 28.03 -7.18 -46.86
C ALA A 694 27.76 -6.76 -45.41
N GLY A 695 27.93 -7.67 -44.44
CA GLY A 695 28.28 -7.38 -43.06
C GLY A 695 27.14 -7.41 -42.04
N ALA A 696 26.76 -8.61 -41.61
CA ALA A 696 26.06 -8.78 -40.34
C ALA A 696 26.41 -10.18 -39.77
N ALA A 697 27.44 -10.20 -38.95
CA ALA A 697 27.78 -11.35 -38.14
C ALA A 697 28.69 -10.88 -37.01
N GLU A 698 28.20 -10.08 -36.04
CA GLU A 698 28.93 -9.72 -34.82
C GLU A 698 28.04 -9.31 -33.64
N ASP A 699 26.68 -9.37 -33.72
CA ASP A 699 25.81 -8.91 -32.62
C ASP A 699 25.29 -10.02 -31.67
N ASP A 700 25.51 -11.29 -31.93
CA ASP A 700 24.99 -12.39 -31.10
C ASP A 700 25.77 -12.66 -29.81
N ASP A 701 27.00 -12.13 -29.67
CA ASP A 701 27.82 -12.37 -28.49
C ASP A 701 27.62 -11.34 -27.36
N GLU A 702 27.13 -10.13 -27.62
CA GLU A 702 26.93 -9.11 -26.59
C GLU A 702 25.71 -9.38 -25.69
N GLU A 703 24.64 -10.00 -26.21
CA GLU A 703 23.47 -10.35 -25.37
C GLU A 703 23.77 -11.47 -24.36
N TRP A 704 24.73 -12.36 -24.67
CA TRP A 704 25.17 -13.39 -23.75
C TRP A 704 26.18 -12.90 -22.70
N GLU A 705 26.95 -11.86 -22.96
CA GLU A 705 27.82 -11.24 -21.94
C GLU A 705 27.02 -10.48 -20.89
N PHE A 706 25.89 -9.87 -21.27
CA PHE A 706 24.97 -9.24 -20.31
C PHE A 706 24.40 -10.26 -19.30
N MET A 707 24.10 -11.47 -19.74
CA MET A 707 23.61 -12.54 -18.86
C MET A 707 24.70 -13.13 -17.96
N ARG A 708 25.97 -13.07 -18.35
CA ARG A 708 27.12 -13.51 -17.53
C ARG A 708 27.59 -12.50 -16.49
N GLY A 709 27.33 -11.22 -16.71
CA GLY A 709 27.73 -10.14 -15.78
C GLY A 709 26.89 -10.04 -14.51
N LEU A 710 25.84 -10.86 -14.35
CA LEU A 710 24.96 -10.88 -13.18
C LEU A 710 25.36 -11.93 -12.11
N THR A 711 26.47 -12.63 -12.31
CA THR A 711 27.04 -13.54 -11.31
C THR A 711 28.30 -12.97 -10.67
N VAL A 712 28.14 -11.97 -9.80
CA VAL A 712 29.05 -11.71 -8.63
C VAL A 712 28.25 -10.95 -7.57
#